data_a451f12bb73e8ecb44cc3f63f7c3eba3
#
_entry.id   a451f12bb73e8ecb44cc3f63f7c3eba3
#
_cell.length_a   1.000
_cell.length_b   1.000
_cell.length_c   1.000
_cell.angle_alpha   90.00
_cell.angle_beta   90.00
_cell.angle_gamma   90.00
#
_symmetry.space_group_name_H-M   'P 1'
#
loop_
_entity.id
_entity.type
_entity.pdbx_description
1 polymer ?
#
loop_
_entity_poly.entity_id
_entity_poly.type
_entity_poly.pdbx_seq_one_letter_code
_entity_poly.pdbx_strand_id
1 'polypeptide(L)'
;MNKRSNASSSSCAGNYERLQKLGKKSYLSGRALQEILKDVNVDGLPIAFSRATQRRALASLCSTETPYGKLVHDVPMAHRKVRCQDSDDTIPFQNPLAWLYYNCQKSPHYAELVRRALEQHPCTPATPWNLILYQDGVDASDGLAKNHHRKTAIFYWSIEEFGPRALAHEQVWGVIANVRIDECKDIDGGIARIFEYVLDNFFGETHNMRISGATVQIDGSLRQEDRMIVTIYAKVGIILADIPALKELTEYIGHSGMKFCVLCQDCIQTKSDLGELLPSFTTCAVHMHCADLTKFKQHTNESIRKCVRRVNQLHDAFIAGDTAVVQDKADYRLRCQILGWSWTPANVVLNNRFGLDLADMIMYDWAHCYVHDGLADNELGQFMKDVPLDLASFEELGNYTDTFTFARCHPNPRHLFEPAANKNNRKKGSFSCTGSEFLTLAPVIHRYVSEVVLKRARNMSPQFVNHALSLIAVCLVVMLLVNQVVLELDGDQLAAAINEHIALYKVVYGDDSMKPKHHYVLHLPGMLQRHGFLFSTFVQERKHRLAKKYMAARRTLVNFEKGVLQDVTSHQIWELQQSFFLAAETTEIIKTKMLRDAVQDMLPGVHLKDISVITQVACVGGRAMRNDVVSFIYDGVMCVGEMLLTIGIHDNNCSSYSIIALWRFKSKNGSWLDFYTDGGETIMAIATDESLRGVHIHRMARDRQTCSVHMLECST
;
A
#
# COMPACT_ATOMS: atom_id res chain seq x y z
N MET A 1 22.06 1.23 -68.30
CA MET A 1 20.63 1.27 -67.98
C MET A 1 20.27 0.04 -67.15
N ASN A 2 19.62 0.27 -66.02
CA ASN A 2 18.94 -0.69 -65.16
C ASN A 2 19.72 -1.83 -64.46
N LYS A 3 20.36 -1.47 -63.35
CA LYS A 3 20.58 -2.34 -62.21
C LYS A 3 20.17 -1.58 -60.93
N ARG A 4 18.87 -1.43 -60.67
CA ARG A 4 18.31 -0.94 -59.40
C ARG A 4 16.90 -1.55 -59.24
N SER A 5 16.82 -2.78 -58.71
CA SER A 5 15.53 -3.30 -58.19
C SER A 5 15.62 -4.56 -57.32
N ASN A 6 16.81 -5.06 -56.90
CA ASN A 6 16.86 -6.26 -56.07
C ASN A 6 17.47 -6.06 -54.67
N ALA A 7 17.54 -4.80 -54.16
CA ALA A 7 18.12 -4.58 -52.83
C ALA A 7 17.11 -4.52 -51.67
N SER A 8 15.79 -4.52 -51.96
CA SER A 8 14.77 -4.31 -50.91
C SER A 8 14.21 -5.61 -50.27
N SER A 9 14.28 -6.75 -50.96
CA SER A 9 13.74 -8.00 -50.42
C SER A 9 14.69 -8.77 -49.51
N SER A 10 16.01 -8.63 -49.70
CA SER A 10 17.01 -9.26 -48.83
C SER A 10 17.20 -8.58 -47.48
N SER A 11 16.87 -7.29 -47.37
CA SER A 11 16.94 -6.55 -46.09
C SER A 11 15.82 -6.90 -45.13
N CYS A 12 14.62 -7.19 -45.61
CA CYS A 12 13.49 -7.56 -44.76
C CYS A 12 13.67 -8.98 -44.14
N ALA A 13 14.14 -9.94 -44.90
CA ALA A 13 14.38 -11.30 -44.39
C ALA A 13 15.48 -11.33 -43.32
N GLY A 14 16.57 -10.59 -43.52
CA GLY A 14 17.65 -10.47 -42.53
C GLY A 14 17.23 -9.76 -41.23
N ASN A 15 16.31 -8.80 -41.30
CA ASN A 15 15.75 -8.15 -40.13
C ASN A 15 14.80 -9.07 -39.36
N TYR A 16 13.99 -9.88 -40.02
CA TYR A 16 13.13 -10.89 -39.38
C TYR A 16 13.95 -11.97 -38.63
N GLU A 17 15.03 -12.48 -39.17
CA GLU A 17 15.91 -13.41 -38.47
C GLU A 17 16.60 -12.77 -37.26
N ARG A 18 17.01 -11.50 -37.35
CA ARG A 18 17.57 -10.75 -36.21
C ARG A 18 16.55 -10.54 -35.10
N LEU A 19 15.32 -10.21 -35.43
CA LEU A 19 14.21 -10.06 -34.48
C LEU A 19 13.88 -11.39 -33.77
N GLN A 20 13.84 -12.50 -34.50
CA GLN A 20 13.67 -13.83 -33.93
C GLN A 20 14.82 -14.23 -32.97
N LYS A 21 16.07 -13.88 -33.29
CA LYS A 21 17.23 -14.10 -32.41
C LYS A 21 17.18 -13.24 -31.16
N LEU A 22 16.67 -11.98 -31.24
CA LEU A 22 16.49 -11.11 -30.10
C LEU A 22 15.37 -11.62 -29.19
N GLY A 23 14.25 -12.08 -29.74
CA GLY A 23 13.12 -12.65 -28.98
C GLY A 23 13.45 -13.98 -28.27
N LYS A 24 14.52 -14.68 -28.66
CA LYS A 24 14.98 -15.89 -27.97
C LYS A 24 15.94 -15.63 -26.81
N LYS A 25 16.33 -14.38 -26.54
CA LYS A 25 17.15 -14.05 -25.38
C LYS A 25 16.32 -14.11 -24.11
N SER A 26 16.72 -14.95 -23.17
CA SER A 26 15.98 -15.35 -21.97
C SER A 26 15.59 -14.22 -20.97
N TYR A 27 16.01 -12.99 -21.20
CA TYR A 27 15.72 -11.83 -20.33
C TYR A 27 14.92 -10.71 -21.02
N LEU A 28 14.46 -10.94 -22.25
CA LEU A 28 13.59 -9.98 -22.96
C LEU A 28 12.24 -10.66 -23.20
N SER A 29 11.20 -10.16 -22.56
CA SER A 29 9.83 -10.53 -22.91
C SER A 29 9.50 -9.97 -24.30
N GLY A 30 8.57 -10.63 -25.01
CA GLY A 30 8.10 -10.12 -26.32
C GLY A 30 7.58 -8.68 -26.24
N ARG A 31 6.93 -8.31 -25.11
CA ARG A 31 6.46 -6.94 -24.84
C ARG A 31 7.61 -5.98 -24.67
N ALA A 32 8.62 -6.32 -23.88
CA ALA A 32 9.82 -5.48 -23.72
C ALA A 32 10.56 -5.25 -25.03
N LEU A 33 10.64 -6.27 -25.88
CA LEU A 33 11.24 -6.14 -27.21
C LEU A 33 10.41 -5.21 -28.11
N GLN A 34 9.08 -5.29 -28.04
CA GLN A 34 8.18 -4.43 -28.80
C GLN A 34 8.31 -2.96 -28.40
N GLU A 35 8.41 -2.67 -27.11
CA GLU A 35 8.62 -1.30 -26.60
C GLU A 35 10.00 -0.75 -27.05
N ILE A 36 11.08 -1.53 -26.88
CA ILE A 36 12.40 -1.13 -27.38
C ILE A 36 12.39 -0.83 -28.89
N LEU A 37 11.64 -1.60 -29.67
CA LEU A 37 11.54 -1.36 -31.12
C LEU A 37 10.71 -0.16 -31.46
N LYS A 38 9.69 0.18 -30.66
CA LYS A 38 8.95 1.44 -30.81
C LYS A 38 9.87 2.65 -30.55
N ASP A 39 10.59 2.64 -29.43
CA ASP A 39 11.51 3.73 -29.06
C ASP A 39 12.60 3.92 -30.15
N VAL A 40 13.19 2.82 -30.62
CA VAL A 40 14.18 2.87 -31.71
C VAL A 40 13.60 3.42 -33.03
N ASN A 41 12.32 3.17 -33.31
CA ASN A 41 11.67 3.71 -34.50
C ASN A 41 11.35 5.20 -34.38
N VAL A 42 11.12 5.73 -33.18
CA VAL A 42 10.79 7.14 -32.94
C VAL A 42 12.08 7.97 -32.81
N ASP A 43 13.01 7.54 -31.94
CA ASP A 43 14.16 8.35 -31.53
C ASP A 43 15.49 7.89 -32.18
N GLY A 44 15.48 6.78 -32.90
CA GLY A 44 16.68 6.16 -33.47
C GLY A 44 17.54 5.44 -32.43
N LEU A 45 18.66 4.85 -32.87
CA LEU A 45 19.62 4.20 -31.98
C LEU A 45 20.60 5.23 -31.42
N PRO A 46 20.79 5.31 -30.09
CA PRO A 46 21.82 6.16 -29.50
C PRO A 46 23.20 5.79 -30.02
N ILE A 47 24.03 6.79 -30.33
CA ILE A 47 25.36 6.63 -30.98
C ILE A 47 26.32 5.77 -30.16
N ALA A 48 26.12 5.62 -28.84
CA ALA A 48 26.95 4.79 -27.98
C ALA A 48 26.08 4.01 -26.99
N PHE A 49 25.87 2.71 -27.26
CA PHE A 49 25.09 1.80 -26.40
C PHE A 49 26.02 0.82 -25.67
N SER A 50 26.58 1.26 -24.53
CA SER A 50 27.36 0.38 -23.67
C SER A 50 26.83 0.39 -22.23
N ARG A 51 27.07 -0.70 -21.48
CA ARG A 51 26.75 -0.73 -20.04
C ARG A 51 27.44 0.40 -19.26
N ALA A 52 28.65 0.80 -19.71
CA ALA A 52 29.39 1.90 -19.09
C ALA A 52 28.72 3.24 -19.36
N THR A 53 28.17 3.45 -20.56
CA THR A 53 27.42 4.67 -20.91
C THR A 53 26.11 4.77 -20.12
N GLN A 54 25.37 3.64 -20.01
CA GLN A 54 24.15 3.60 -19.17
C GLN A 54 24.45 3.92 -17.72
N ARG A 55 25.49 3.32 -17.12
CA ARG A 55 25.90 3.58 -15.73
C ARG A 55 26.31 5.05 -15.54
N ARG A 56 27.01 5.64 -16.50
CA ARG A 56 27.37 7.08 -16.42
C ARG A 56 26.14 7.97 -16.50
N ALA A 57 25.21 7.69 -17.40
CA ALA A 57 23.97 8.45 -17.51
C ALA A 57 23.13 8.35 -16.21
N LEU A 58 23.02 7.14 -15.64
CA LEU A 58 22.34 6.92 -14.38
C LEU A 58 23.02 7.67 -13.22
N ALA A 59 24.33 7.57 -13.09
CA ALA A 59 25.09 8.29 -12.09
C ALA A 59 25.00 9.81 -12.25
N SER A 60 25.01 10.30 -13.50
CA SER A 60 24.81 11.73 -13.82
C SER A 60 23.43 12.22 -13.37
N LEU A 61 22.36 11.46 -13.66
CA LEU A 61 21.01 11.79 -13.19
C LEU A 61 20.95 11.86 -11.66
N CYS A 62 21.44 10.84 -10.98
CA CYS A 62 21.41 10.76 -9.52
C CYS A 62 22.29 11.82 -8.84
N SER A 63 23.31 12.32 -9.52
CA SER A 63 24.18 13.41 -9.06
C SER A 63 23.71 14.81 -9.50
N THR A 64 22.50 14.93 -10.07
CA THR A 64 21.92 16.22 -10.41
C THR A 64 21.84 17.10 -9.17
N GLU A 65 22.44 18.27 -9.24
CA GLU A 65 22.44 19.26 -8.16
C GLU A 65 21.14 20.07 -8.17
N THR A 66 20.61 20.30 -7.00
CA THR A 66 19.44 21.15 -6.73
C THR A 66 19.80 22.13 -5.60
N PRO A 67 18.98 23.12 -5.27
CA PRO A 67 19.20 23.96 -4.09
C PRO A 67 19.28 23.18 -2.76
N TYR A 68 18.82 21.93 -2.76
CA TYR A 68 18.81 21.01 -1.60
C TYR A 68 19.92 19.97 -1.67
N GLY A 69 20.85 20.07 -2.61
CA GLY A 69 21.91 19.11 -2.88
C GLY A 69 21.55 18.09 -3.97
N LYS A 70 22.27 16.98 -4.00
CA LYS A 70 22.11 15.93 -5.02
C LYS A 70 20.85 15.11 -4.79
N LEU A 71 20.28 14.57 -5.89
CA LEU A 71 19.14 13.64 -5.82
C LEU A 71 19.47 12.39 -5.02
N VAL A 72 20.70 11.87 -5.13
CA VAL A 72 21.19 10.76 -4.31
C VAL A 72 22.56 11.17 -3.76
N HIS A 73 22.72 11.03 -2.45
CA HIS A 73 23.96 11.34 -1.74
C HIS A 73 24.33 10.20 -0.79
N ASP A 74 25.61 10.11 -0.47
CA ASP A 74 26.13 9.09 0.42
C ASP A 74 26.29 9.69 1.84
N VAL A 75 25.81 8.97 2.85
CA VAL A 75 25.87 9.38 4.27
C VAL A 75 26.83 8.46 5.02
N PRO A 76 27.84 8.98 5.72
CA PRO A 76 28.72 8.18 6.55
C PRO A 76 27.96 7.50 7.70
N MET A 77 28.27 6.23 7.95
CA MET A 77 27.66 5.44 9.03
C MET A 77 28.70 4.94 10.02
N ALA A 78 28.38 5.01 11.30
CA ALA A 78 29.17 4.38 12.34
C ALA A 78 28.85 2.89 12.40
N HIS A 79 29.89 2.05 12.24
CA HIS A 79 29.78 0.59 12.34
C HIS A 79 30.23 0.10 13.72
N ARG A 80 29.57 -0.95 14.22
CA ARG A 80 29.90 -1.60 15.51
C ARG A 80 31.29 -2.28 15.49
N LYS A 81 31.69 -2.74 14.30
CA LYS A 81 33.03 -3.35 14.11
C LYS A 81 33.84 -2.45 13.20
N VAL A 82 35.09 -2.20 13.59
CA VAL A 82 36.07 -1.50 12.74
C VAL A 82 36.30 -2.35 11.51
N ARG A 83 35.80 -1.89 10.35
CA ARG A 83 36.09 -2.48 9.06
C ARG A 83 37.48 -2.03 8.60
N CYS A 84 38.16 -2.86 7.77
CA CYS A 84 39.45 -2.47 7.20
C CYS A 84 39.35 -1.12 6.51
N GLN A 85 40.37 -0.28 6.65
CA GLN A 85 40.43 1.16 6.32
C GLN A 85 40.07 1.55 4.87
N ASP A 86 39.79 0.60 3.98
CA ASP A 86 39.56 0.85 2.54
C ASP A 86 38.07 0.78 2.11
N SER A 87 37.11 0.63 3.02
CA SER A 87 35.68 0.66 2.66
C SER A 87 35.11 2.02 3.03
N ASP A 88 34.61 2.76 2.05
CA ASP A 88 33.74 3.92 2.28
C ASP A 88 32.48 3.44 3.05
N ASP A 89 32.50 3.60 4.38
CA ASP A 89 31.39 3.23 5.28
C ASP A 89 30.22 4.20 5.11
N THR A 90 29.65 4.24 3.89
CA THR A 90 28.56 5.14 3.54
C THR A 90 27.34 4.38 3.05
N ILE A 91 26.16 4.88 3.41
CA ILE A 91 24.87 4.42 2.90
C ILE A 91 24.29 5.49 1.97
N PRO A 92 23.80 5.11 0.77
CA PRO A 92 23.17 6.04 -0.14
C PRO A 92 21.73 6.35 0.29
N PHE A 93 21.37 7.65 0.24
CA PHE A 93 20.03 8.14 0.47
C PHE A 93 19.56 8.96 -0.73
N GLN A 94 18.30 8.80 -1.11
CA GLN A 94 17.61 9.75 -1.95
C GLN A 94 17.26 10.97 -1.10
N ASN A 95 17.61 12.16 -1.59
CA ASN A 95 17.25 13.40 -0.92
C ASN A 95 15.81 13.78 -1.28
N PRO A 96 14.84 13.72 -0.35
CA PRO A 96 13.44 13.97 -0.67
C PRO A 96 13.14 15.41 -1.07
N LEU A 97 13.88 16.40 -0.54
CA LEU A 97 13.72 17.80 -0.89
C LEU A 97 14.24 18.05 -2.32
N ALA A 98 15.41 17.50 -2.65
CA ALA A 98 15.96 17.56 -3.99
C ALA A 98 15.05 16.84 -5.00
N TRP A 99 14.48 15.70 -4.61
CA TRP A 99 13.56 14.92 -5.42
C TRP A 99 12.24 15.68 -5.68
N LEU A 100 11.66 16.29 -4.63
CA LEU A 100 10.47 17.13 -4.74
C LEU A 100 10.72 18.33 -5.70
N TYR A 101 11.82 19.05 -5.48
CA TYR A 101 12.22 20.18 -6.33
C TYR A 101 12.38 19.76 -7.78
N TYR A 102 13.11 18.67 -8.03
CA TYR A 102 13.38 18.17 -9.38
C TYR A 102 12.09 17.78 -10.12
N ASN A 103 11.21 17.02 -9.45
CA ASN A 103 10.00 16.53 -10.10
C ASN A 103 8.95 17.62 -10.30
N CYS A 104 8.86 18.63 -9.45
CA CYS A 104 8.02 19.80 -9.70
C CYS A 104 8.42 20.56 -10.96
N GLN A 105 9.72 20.53 -11.35
CA GLN A 105 10.20 21.17 -12.57
C GLN A 105 10.13 20.26 -13.80
N LYS A 106 10.33 18.95 -13.64
CA LYS A 106 10.58 18.03 -14.77
C LYS A 106 9.40 17.12 -15.09
N SER A 107 8.44 16.98 -14.19
CA SER A 107 7.26 16.13 -14.36
C SER A 107 5.99 17.00 -14.35
N PRO A 108 5.33 17.23 -15.51
CA PRO A 108 4.07 17.98 -15.55
C PRO A 108 2.99 17.37 -14.66
N HIS A 109 2.90 16.05 -14.62
CA HIS A 109 1.89 15.34 -13.83
C HIS A 109 2.13 15.44 -12.32
N TYR A 110 3.40 15.38 -11.89
CA TYR A 110 3.74 15.55 -10.47
C TYR A 110 3.56 17.02 -10.03
N ALA A 111 3.95 17.97 -10.88
CA ALA A 111 3.72 19.39 -10.65
C ALA A 111 2.23 19.72 -10.50
N GLU A 112 1.39 19.15 -11.37
CA GLU A 112 -0.07 19.29 -11.28
C GLU A 112 -0.65 18.66 -10.00
N LEU A 113 -0.14 17.49 -9.57
CA LEU A 113 -0.53 16.89 -8.30
C LEU A 113 -0.24 17.82 -7.12
N VAL A 114 0.97 18.38 -7.07
CA VAL A 114 1.37 19.32 -6.01
C VAL A 114 0.52 20.59 -6.04
N ARG A 115 0.22 21.13 -7.24
CA ARG A 115 -0.64 22.31 -7.41
C ARG A 115 -2.05 22.07 -6.88
N ARG A 116 -2.68 20.94 -7.26
CA ARG A 116 -4.02 20.58 -6.77
C ARG A 116 -4.05 20.39 -5.24
N ALA A 117 -3.01 19.75 -4.70
CA ALA A 117 -2.88 19.60 -3.25
C ALA A 117 -2.79 20.96 -2.54
N LEU A 118 -2.05 21.93 -3.10
CA LEU A 118 -1.95 23.30 -2.55
C LEU A 118 -3.26 24.06 -2.62
N GLU A 119 -4.07 23.87 -3.66
CA GLU A 119 -5.38 24.48 -3.82
C GLU A 119 -6.39 23.96 -2.78
N GLN A 120 -6.35 22.65 -2.51
CA GLN A 120 -7.23 21.98 -1.57
C GLN A 120 -6.77 22.15 -0.11
N HIS A 121 -5.46 22.14 0.11
CA HIS A 121 -4.82 22.17 1.41
C HIS A 121 -3.70 23.23 1.44
N PRO A 122 -4.02 24.50 1.67
CA PRO A 122 -3.02 25.55 1.73
C PRO A 122 -1.91 25.24 2.74
N CYS A 123 -0.65 25.31 2.28
CA CYS A 123 0.51 24.93 3.04
C CYS A 123 1.19 26.16 3.66
N THR A 124 1.26 26.24 4.99
CA THR A 124 1.92 27.31 5.73
C THR A 124 2.72 26.76 6.92
N PRO A 125 3.61 27.53 7.56
CA PRO A 125 4.25 27.08 8.81
C PRO A 125 3.26 26.70 9.93
N ALA A 126 2.07 27.30 9.96
CA ALA A 126 1.03 26.99 10.92
C ALA A 126 0.20 25.76 10.54
N THR A 127 0.08 25.50 9.25
CA THR A 127 -0.63 24.35 8.66
C THR A 127 0.31 23.57 7.75
N PRO A 128 1.37 22.95 8.29
CA PRO A 128 2.30 22.15 7.48
C PRO A 128 1.63 20.88 7.00
N TRP A 129 2.02 20.40 5.82
CA TRP A 129 1.59 19.13 5.27
C TRP A 129 2.11 17.94 6.09
N ASN A 130 1.44 16.81 6.00
CA ASN A 130 1.78 15.59 6.72
C ASN A 130 2.57 14.64 5.83
N LEU A 131 3.82 14.34 6.21
CA LEU A 131 4.60 13.28 5.59
C LEU A 131 4.10 11.92 6.09
N ILE A 132 3.94 10.99 5.18
CA ILE A 132 3.71 9.58 5.47
C ILE A 132 5.04 8.87 5.27
N LEU A 133 5.52 8.18 6.30
CA LEU A 133 6.72 7.35 6.26
C LEU A 133 6.33 5.89 6.39
N TYR A 134 6.90 5.04 5.56
CA TYR A 134 6.70 3.59 5.59
C TYR A 134 8.05 2.86 5.50
N GLN A 135 8.21 1.79 6.28
CA GLN A 135 9.37 0.92 6.23
C GLN A 135 8.93 -0.54 6.20
N ASP A 136 9.62 -1.35 5.41
CA ASP A 136 9.42 -2.79 5.39
C ASP A 136 10.67 -3.54 4.93
N GLY A 137 10.70 -4.83 5.24
CA GLY A 137 11.76 -5.76 4.87
C GLY A 137 11.44 -6.54 3.60
N VAL A 138 12.17 -6.29 2.52
CA VAL A 138 11.96 -6.92 1.21
C VAL A 138 13.01 -7.97 0.94
N ASP A 139 12.59 -9.19 0.62
CA ASP A 139 13.50 -10.26 0.18
C ASP A 139 13.41 -10.45 -1.34
N ALA A 140 14.55 -10.22 -2.01
CA ALA A 140 14.71 -10.44 -3.44
C ALA A 140 15.41 -11.78 -3.75
N SER A 141 15.66 -12.61 -2.75
CA SER A 141 16.23 -13.93 -2.91
C SER A 141 15.20 -14.87 -3.53
N ASP A 142 15.66 -15.80 -4.35
CA ASP A 142 14.85 -16.94 -4.76
C ASP A 142 14.47 -17.73 -3.50
N GLY A 143 13.20 -18.08 -3.31
CA GLY A 143 12.70 -18.75 -2.09
C GLY A 143 13.40 -20.07 -1.73
N LEU A 144 14.21 -20.59 -2.65
CA LEU A 144 15.08 -21.76 -2.47
C LEU A 144 16.50 -21.39 -1.99
N ALA A 145 16.86 -20.11 -1.93
CA ALA A 145 18.21 -19.69 -1.52
C ALA A 145 18.35 -19.85 0.01
N LYS A 146 19.34 -20.64 0.43
CA LYS A 146 19.64 -20.87 1.87
C LYS A 146 20.09 -19.62 2.63
N ASN A 147 20.51 -18.54 1.95
CA ASN A 147 21.08 -17.34 2.54
C ASN A 147 20.31 -16.12 2.06
N HIS A 148 19.63 -15.45 2.96
CA HIS A 148 18.83 -14.22 2.71
C HIS A 148 19.68 -12.93 2.70
N HIS A 149 20.93 -12.99 2.21
CA HIS A 149 21.85 -11.82 2.18
C HIS A 149 21.35 -10.62 1.37
N ARG A 150 20.25 -10.78 0.64
CA ARG A 150 19.60 -9.71 -0.13
C ARG A 150 18.33 -9.18 0.52
N LYS A 151 17.95 -9.70 1.69
CA LYS A 151 16.86 -9.12 2.44
C LYS A 151 17.23 -7.69 2.82
N THR A 152 16.39 -6.74 2.45
CA THR A 152 16.70 -5.31 2.47
C THR A 152 15.58 -4.55 3.16
N ALA A 153 15.91 -3.68 4.12
CA ALA A 153 14.99 -2.70 4.66
C ALA A 153 14.84 -1.56 3.63
N ILE A 154 13.62 -1.23 3.26
CA ILE A 154 13.30 -0.14 2.34
C ILE A 154 12.46 0.89 3.05
N PHE A 155 12.80 2.17 2.84
CA PHE A 155 12.08 3.32 3.39
C PHE A 155 11.38 4.07 2.26
N TYR A 156 10.05 4.25 2.41
CA TYR A 156 9.22 5.00 1.49
C TYR A 156 8.65 6.23 2.16
N TRP A 157 8.27 7.21 1.35
CA TRP A 157 7.58 8.41 1.81
C TRP A 157 6.57 8.91 0.78
N SER A 158 5.57 9.61 1.26
CA SER A 158 4.64 10.40 0.46
C SER A 158 4.07 11.55 1.29
N ILE A 159 3.07 12.25 0.76
CA ILE A 159 2.40 13.38 1.39
C ILE A 159 0.90 13.06 1.50
N GLU A 160 0.33 13.17 2.71
CA GLU A 160 -1.08 12.84 2.99
C GLU A 160 -2.04 13.69 2.16
N GLU A 161 -1.72 14.97 1.94
CA GLU A 161 -2.53 15.95 1.22
C GLU A 161 -2.64 15.66 -0.29
N PHE A 162 -1.90 14.71 -0.82
CA PHE A 162 -2.15 14.21 -2.18
C PHE A 162 -3.48 13.47 -2.30
N GLY A 163 -4.05 13.05 -1.17
CA GLY A 163 -5.34 12.40 -1.08
C GLY A 163 -5.34 10.90 -1.44
N PRO A 164 -6.38 10.16 -1.03
CA PRO A 164 -6.42 8.71 -1.14
C PRO A 164 -6.31 8.21 -2.58
N ARG A 165 -6.89 8.94 -3.55
CA ARG A 165 -6.80 8.58 -4.98
C ARG A 165 -5.37 8.58 -5.50
N ALA A 166 -4.60 9.64 -5.24
CA ALA A 166 -3.22 9.72 -5.68
C ALA A 166 -2.33 8.73 -4.92
N LEU A 167 -2.56 8.59 -3.59
CA LEU A 167 -1.80 7.69 -2.73
C LEU A 167 -2.03 6.19 -3.03
N ALA A 168 -3.08 5.85 -3.78
CA ALA A 168 -3.28 4.50 -4.33
C ALA A 168 -2.30 4.16 -5.48
N HIS A 169 -1.54 5.14 -5.99
CA HIS A 169 -0.57 4.94 -7.06
C HIS A 169 0.87 4.81 -6.54
N GLU A 170 1.58 3.79 -7.00
CA GLU A 170 2.98 3.51 -6.61
C GLU A 170 3.95 4.67 -6.91
N GLN A 171 3.66 5.45 -7.95
CA GLN A 171 4.51 6.52 -8.46
C GLN A 171 4.67 7.68 -7.49
N VAL A 172 3.64 7.99 -6.68
CA VAL A 172 3.68 9.11 -5.72
C VAL A 172 4.45 8.78 -4.43
N TRP A 173 4.90 7.54 -4.28
CA TRP A 173 5.71 7.11 -3.15
C TRP A 173 7.19 7.14 -3.49
N GLY A 174 7.95 8.06 -2.89
CA GLY A 174 9.40 8.12 -3.02
C GLY A 174 10.10 6.99 -2.25
N VAL A 175 11.27 6.54 -2.73
CA VAL A 175 12.14 5.63 -1.98
C VAL A 175 13.32 6.43 -1.44
N ILE A 176 13.46 6.51 -0.13
CA ILE A 176 14.54 7.28 0.51
C ILE A 176 15.82 6.45 0.62
N ALA A 177 15.69 5.22 1.09
CA ALA A 177 16.82 4.32 1.31
C ALA A 177 16.44 2.86 1.10
N ASN A 178 17.42 2.07 0.73
CA ASN A 178 17.36 0.62 0.70
C ASN A 178 18.66 0.08 1.28
N VAL A 179 18.59 -0.64 2.40
CA VAL A 179 19.77 -1.13 3.13
C VAL A 179 19.57 -2.59 3.48
N ARG A 180 20.54 -3.45 3.11
CA ARG A 180 20.47 -4.87 3.46
C ARG A 180 20.38 -5.07 4.97
N ILE A 181 19.56 -6.03 5.40
CA ILE A 181 19.38 -6.32 6.83
C ILE A 181 20.72 -6.70 7.50
N ASP A 182 21.59 -7.39 6.79
CA ASP A 182 22.93 -7.72 7.31
C ASP A 182 23.77 -6.46 7.52
N GLU A 183 23.67 -5.49 6.63
CA GLU A 183 24.32 -4.18 6.78
C GLU A 183 23.73 -3.39 7.96
N CYS A 184 22.40 -3.39 8.10
CA CYS A 184 21.72 -2.75 9.24
C CYS A 184 22.20 -3.29 10.59
N LYS A 185 22.49 -4.61 10.70
CA LYS A 185 22.98 -5.22 11.94
C LYS A 185 24.37 -4.74 12.32
N ASP A 186 25.21 -4.37 11.35
CA ASP A 186 26.57 -3.89 11.57
C ASP A 186 26.61 -2.40 11.91
N ILE A 187 25.57 -1.63 11.59
CA ILE A 187 25.44 -0.21 11.94
C ILE A 187 25.14 -0.07 13.44
N ASP A 188 25.78 0.89 14.08
CA ASP A 188 25.49 1.22 15.48
C ASP A 188 24.11 1.90 15.58
N GLY A 189 23.20 1.30 16.34
CA GLY A 189 21.77 1.68 16.39
C GLY A 189 20.89 1.00 15.34
N GLY A 190 21.46 0.21 14.40
CA GLY A 190 20.68 -0.60 13.47
C GLY A 190 19.72 0.19 12.58
N ILE A 191 18.50 -0.35 12.37
CA ILE A 191 17.45 0.28 11.55
C ILE A 191 16.99 1.60 12.16
N ALA A 192 16.94 1.74 13.49
CA ALA A 192 16.60 3.02 14.15
C ALA A 192 17.58 4.14 13.80
N ARG A 193 18.90 3.82 13.65
CA ARG A 193 19.89 4.78 13.18
C ARG A 193 19.67 5.19 11.74
N ILE A 194 19.32 4.25 10.85
CA ILE A 194 18.97 4.57 9.47
C ILE A 194 17.72 5.45 9.42
N PHE A 195 16.74 5.17 10.26
CA PHE A 195 15.53 6.00 10.38
C PHE A 195 15.83 7.41 10.87
N GLU A 196 16.79 7.58 11.78
CA GLU A 196 17.29 8.91 12.19
C GLU A 196 17.80 9.69 10.99
N TYR A 197 18.61 9.07 10.12
CA TYR A 197 19.09 9.72 8.89
C TYR A 197 17.98 9.96 7.85
N VAL A 198 16.97 9.07 7.77
CA VAL A 198 15.78 9.32 6.97
C VAL A 198 15.09 10.61 7.42
N LEU A 199 14.93 10.80 8.72
CA LEU A 199 14.34 12.02 9.31
C LEU A 199 15.24 13.24 9.10
N ASP A 200 16.56 13.09 9.17
CA ASP A 200 17.53 14.17 8.90
C ASP A 200 17.42 14.70 7.46
N ASN A 201 17.08 13.87 6.49
CA ASN A 201 16.87 14.30 5.11
C ASN A 201 15.67 15.26 4.94
N PHE A 202 14.69 15.20 5.86
CA PHE A 202 13.55 16.13 5.88
C PHE A 202 13.76 17.30 6.85
N PHE A 203 14.39 17.04 7.99
CA PHE A 203 14.44 17.94 9.14
C PHE A 203 15.88 18.21 9.60
N GLY A 204 16.80 18.22 8.66
CA GLY A 204 18.23 18.49 8.93
C GLY A 204 18.47 19.91 9.44
N GLU A 205 19.71 20.19 9.82
CA GLU A 205 20.12 21.52 10.33
C GLU A 205 20.11 22.58 9.24
N THR A 206 20.54 22.22 8.02
CA THR A 206 20.61 23.14 6.88
C THR A 206 19.27 23.36 6.22
N HIS A 207 18.50 22.27 6.05
CA HIS A 207 17.19 22.29 5.39
C HIS A 207 16.19 21.56 6.29
N ASN A 208 15.16 22.25 6.71
CA ASN A 208 14.15 21.69 7.60
C ASN A 208 12.74 22.02 7.07
N MET A 209 12.06 21.01 6.57
CA MET A 209 10.72 21.19 5.98
C MET A 209 9.70 21.77 6.98
N ARG A 210 9.86 21.52 8.28
CA ARG A 210 8.93 22.06 9.29
C ARG A 210 9.18 23.54 9.60
N ILE A 211 10.43 24.00 9.56
CA ILE A 211 10.81 25.34 10.00
C ILE A 211 11.01 26.28 8.82
N SER A 212 11.87 25.92 7.87
CA SER A 212 12.20 26.75 6.70
C SER A 212 11.37 26.38 5.45
N GLY A 213 10.75 25.21 5.45
CA GLY A 213 10.06 24.68 4.28
C GLY A 213 11.01 24.30 3.13
N ALA A 214 10.44 23.74 2.07
CA ALA A 214 11.10 23.46 0.81
C ALA A 214 10.51 24.36 -0.27
N THR A 215 11.28 25.32 -0.78
CA THR A 215 10.84 26.19 -1.87
C THR A 215 11.03 25.46 -3.19
N VAL A 216 9.96 25.26 -3.91
CA VAL A 216 9.93 24.58 -5.21
C VAL A 216 9.35 25.48 -6.28
N GLN A 217 9.83 25.29 -7.50
CA GLN A 217 9.29 25.94 -8.69
C GLN A 217 8.46 24.92 -9.46
N ILE A 218 7.21 25.22 -9.66
CA ILE A 218 6.26 24.38 -10.40
C ILE A 218 6.28 24.85 -11.86
N ASP A 219 7.18 24.28 -12.66
CA ASP A 219 7.33 24.61 -14.09
C ASP A 219 6.65 23.59 -15.01
N GLY A 220 6.38 22.41 -14.48
CA GLY A 220 5.85 21.28 -15.25
C GLY A 220 4.38 21.39 -15.63
N SER A 221 3.69 22.49 -15.29
CA SER A 221 2.29 22.67 -15.63
C SER A 221 2.12 22.64 -17.15
N LEU A 222 1.04 22.02 -17.61
CA LEU A 222 0.66 21.93 -19.02
C LEU A 222 0.40 23.33 -19.64
N ARG A 223 0.35 24.39 -18.80
CA ARG A 223 0.18 25.78 -19.20
C ARG A 223 1.43 26.57 -18.84
N GLN A 224 2.12 27.11 -19.86
CA GLN A 224 3.32 27.96 -19.69
C GLN A 224 3.09 29.20 -18.81
N GLU A 225 1.84 29.60 -18.61
CA GLU A 225 1.46 30.83 -17.88
C GLU A 225 1.42 30.63 -16.35
N ASP A 226 1.45 29.38 -15.87
CA ASP A 226 1.22 29.04 -14.45
C ASP A 226 2.51 28.69 -13.70
N ARG A 227 3.63 29.30 -14.01
CA ARG A 227 4.87 29.14 -13.25
C ARG A 227 4.67 29.71 -11.85
N MET A 228 4.77 28.85 -10.86
CA MET A 228 4.54 29.20 -9.47
C MET A 228 5.75 28.81 -8.61
N ILE A 229 6.22 29.74 -7.78
CA ILE A 229 7.21 29.44 -6.74
C ILE A 229 6.46 29.35 -5.42
N VAL A 230 6.56 28.21 -4.74
CA VAL A 230 5.89 27.96 -3.47
C VAL A 230 6.85 27.36 -2.46
N THR A 231 6.59 27.61 -1.18
CA THR A 231 7.30 26.95 -0.09
C THR A 231 6.39 25.93 0.58
N ILE A 232 6.79 24.67 0.53
CA ILE A 232 6.07 23.55 1.13
C ILE A 232 6.64 23.28 2.51
N TYR A 233 5.83 23.44 3.54
CA TYR A 233 6.13 23.08 4.92
C TYR A 233 5.58 21.70 5.21
N ALA A 234 6.34 20.85 5.90
CA ALA A 234 5.86 19.54 6.27
C ALA A 234 6.37 19.10 7.65
N LYS A 235 5.60 18.24 8.29
CA LYS A 235 5.93 17.53 9.52
C LYS A 235 5.73 16.04 9.30
N VAL A 236 6.27 15.18 10.14
CA VAL A 236 5.84 13.78 10.17
C VAL A 236 4.38 13.76 10.61
N GLY A 237 3.49 13.25 9.78
CA GLY A 237 2.07 13.07 10.08
C GLY A 237 1.74 11.63 10.41
N ILE A 238 2.26 10.69 9.60
CA ILE A 238 1.95 9.27 9.72
C ILE A 238 3.23 8.43 9.65
N ILE A 239 3.38 7.52 10.59
CA ILE A 239 4.31 6.39 10.53
C ILE A 239 3.46 5.15 10.30
N LEU A 240 3.41 4.71 9.06
CA LEU A 240 2.72 3.51 8.63
C LEU A 240 3.69 2.34 8.73
N ALA A 241 3.38 1.34 9.53
CA ALA A 241 4.25 0.19 9.65
C ALA A 241 3.46 -1.02 10.17
N ASP A 242 3.92 -2.22 9.82
CA ASP A 242 3.57 -3.40 10.57
C ASP A 242 4.25 -3.36 11.96
N ILE A 243 3.83 -4.22 12.87
CA ILE A 243 4.39 -4.22 14.23
C ILE A 243 5.89 -4.54 14.27
N PRO A 244 6.42 -5.51 13.50
CA PRO A 244 7.86 -5.73 13.38
C PRO A 244 8.63 -4.49 12.92
N ALA A 245 8.18 -3.81 11.88
CA ALA A 245 8.83 -2.61 11.38
C ALA A 245 8.78 -1.46 12.39
N LEU A 246 7.64 -1.24 13.03
CA LEU A 246 7.49 -0.23 14.08
C LEU A 246 8.47 -0.46 15.24
N LYS A 247 8.65 -1.72 15.64
CA LYS A 247 9.65 -2.12 16.63
C LYS A 247 11.06 -1.71 16.20
N GLU A 248 11.44 -1.98 14.98
CA GLU A 248 12.79 -1.67 14.45
C GLU A 248 13.04 -0.17 14.32
N LEU A 249 12.00 0.61 14.01
CA LEU A 249 12.10 2.07 13.84
C LEU A 249 12.23 2.81 15.16
N THR A 250 11.50 2.37 16.18
CA THR A 250 11.34 3.13 17.44
C THR A 250 11.92 2.45 18.66
N GLU A 251 12.44 1.23 18.53
CA GLU A 251 12.90 0.37 19.64
C GLU A 251 11.78 0.05 20.67
N TYR A 252 10.54 0.16 20.25
CA TYR A 252 9.42 -0.38 20.97
C TYR A 252 9.48 -1.92 20.98
N ILE A 253 9.23 -2.58 22.11
CA ILE A 253 9.48 -4.03 22.25
C ILE A 253 8.52 -4.89 21.40
N GLY A 254 7.30 -4.41 21.14
CA GLY A 254 6.34 -5.07 20.26
C GLY A 254 5.69 -6.31 20.87
N HIS A 255 5.12 -7.15 20.01
CA HIS A 255 4.28 -8.30 20.38
C HIS A 255 4.99 -9.40 21.19
N SER A 256 6.32 -9.39 21.24
CA SER A 256 7.11 -10.29 22.08
C SER A 256 7.33 -9.77 23.51
N GLY A 257 6.86 -8.53 23.79
CA GLY A 257 6.96 -7.91 25.10
C GLY A 257 5.73 -8.12 25.96
N MET A 258 5.88 -7.84 27.25
CA MET A 258 4.75 -7.83 28.19
C MET A 258 3.71 -6.80 27.80
N LYS A 259 4.17 -5.58 27.45
CA LYS A 259 3.37 -4.51 26.82
C LYS A 259 3.57 -4.58 25.32
N PHE A 260 2.55 -5.01 24.61
CA PHE A 260 2.65 -5.22 23.16
C PHE A 260 1.97 -4.12 22.34
N CYS A 261 1.22 -3.20 22.97
CA CYS A 261 0.60 -2.07 22.30
C CYS A 261 1.35 -0.78 22.60
N VAL A 262 1.88 -0.12 21.55
CA VAL A 262 2.61 1.15 21.66
C VAL A 262 1.69 2.32 22.04
N LEU A 263 0.38 2.19 21.83
CA LEU A 263 -0.62 3.23 22.10
C LEU A 263 -1.28 3.08 23.48
N CYS A 264 -1.06 1.98 24.21
CA CYS A 264 -1.66 1.73 25.51
C CYS A 264 -0.59 1.59 26.60
N GLN A 265 -0.77 2.28 27.74
CA GLN A 265 0.18 2.25 28.85
C GLN A 265 0.08 0.96 29.67
N ASP A 266 -1.09 0.35 29.73
CA ASP A 266 -1.47 -0.70 30.67
C ASP A 266 -1.96 -2.00 30.01
N CYS A 267 -1.94 -2.07 28.67
CA CYS A 267 -2.31 -3.28 27.94
C CYS A 267 -1.26 -4.37 28.08
N ILE A 268 -1.66 -5.55 28.56
CA ILE A 268 -0.79 -6.72 28.75
C ILE A 268 -1.32 -7.95 28.02
N GLN A 269 -0.40 -8.81 27.58
CA GLN A 269 -0.73 -10.05 26.88
C GLN A 269 -0.99 -11.22 27.84
N THR A 270 -0.18 -11.37 28.89
CA THR A 270 -0.31 -12.44 29.87
C THR A 270 -0.40 -11.87 31.28
N LYS A 271 -1.23 -12.48 32.13
CA LYS A 271 -1.38 -12.07 33.53
C LYS A 271 -0.32 -12.67 34.46
N SER A 272 0.29 -13.81 34.08
CA SER A 272 1.03 -14.65 34.98
C SER A 272 2.34 -14.05 35.52
N ASP A 273 3.05 -13.27 34.70
CA ASP A 273 4.45 -12.96 35.05
C ASP A 273 4.63 -11.62 35.73
N LEU A 274 3.67 -10.70 35.64
CA LEU A 274 3.72 -9.38 36.26
C LEU A 274 3.16 -9.37 37.69
N GLY A 275 2.24 -10.29 38.01
CA GLY A 275 1.56 -10.36 39.28
C GLY A 275 2.47 -10.67 40.47
N GLU A 276 3.46 -11.51 40.24
CA GLU A 276 4.43 -11.89 41.27
C GLU A 276 5.56 -10.89 41.44
N LEU A 277 5.94 -10.19 40.34
CA LEU A 277 7.11 -9.32 40.30
C LEU A 277 6.85 -7.86 40.66
N LEU A 278 5.65 -7.34 40.40
CA LEU A 278 5.27 -5.95 40.69
C LEU A 278 3.80 -5.79 41.04
N PRO A 279 3.42 -6.01 42.32
CA PRO A 279 2.01 -5.88 42.75
C PRO A 279 1.34 -4.55 42.43
N SER A 280 2.10 -3.45 42.42
CA SER A 280 1.62 -2.09 42.09
C SER A 280 1.30 -1.92 40.60
N PHE A 281 1.89 -2.71 39.71
CA PHE A 281 1.65 -2.65 38.28
C PHE A 281 0.45 -3.51 37.86
N THR A 282 0.23 -4.65 38.52
CA THR A 282 -0.87 -5.58 38.22
C THR A 282 -2.24 -5.05 38.55
N THR A 283 -2.34 -4.13 39.51
CA THR A 283 -3.61 -3.48 39.87
C THR A 283 -4.14 -2.54 38.80
N CYS A 284 -3.28 -2.09 37.88
CA CYS A 284 -3.63 -1.16 36.81
C CYS A 284 -3.59 -1.78 35.41
N ALA A 285 -3.12 -3.04 35.27
CA ALA A 285 -2.97 -3.68 33.98
C ALA A 285 -4.29 -4.23 33.45
N VAL A 286 -4.60 -3.95 32.18
CA VAL A 286 -5.78 -4.45 31.47
C VAL A 286 -5.34 -5.51 30.47
N HIS A 287 -5.97 -6.68 30.55
CA HIS A 287 -5.64 -7.78 29.64
C HIS A 287 -6.19 -7.51 28.22
N MET A 288 -5.44 -7.90 27.19
CA MET A 288 -5.79 -7.70 25.78
C MET A 288 -7.14 -8.30 25.37
N HIS A 289 -7.71 -9.21 26.16
CA HIS A 289 -9.05 -9.76 25.93
C HIS A 289 -10.17 -8.75 26.18
N CYS A 290 -9.88 -7.61 26.77
CA CYS A 290 -10.84 -6.53 26.89
C CYS A 290 -11.10 -5.90 25.51
N ALA A 291 -12.35 -5.98 25.06
CA ALA A 291 -12.77 -5.40 23.78
C ALA A 291 -13.13 -3.91 23.86
N ASP A 292 -13.14 -3.34 25.06
CA ASP A 292 -13.49 -1.94 25.30
C ASP A 292 -12.22 -1.08 25.41
N LEU A 293 -11.92 -0.32 24.36
CA LEU A 293 -10.72 0.53 24.32
C LEU A 293 -10.72 1.58 25.44
N THR A 294 -11.89 2.01 25.93
CA THR A 294 -12.00 3.00 27.01
C THR A 294 -11.49 2.53 28.36
N LYS A 295 -11.35 1.22 28.53
CA LYS A 295 -10.75 0.62 29.73
C LYS A 295 -9.24 0.71 29.77
N PHE A 296 -8.60 0.94 28.62
CA PHE A 296 -7.16 1.07 28.52
C PHE A 296 -6.74 2.52 28.67
N LYS A 297 -5.70 2.72 29.47
CA LYS A 297 -5.07 4.03 29.59
C LYS A 297 -4.21 4.30 28.33
N GLN A 298 -4.67 5.20 27.49
CA GLN A 298 -3.96 5.58 26.28
C GLN A 298 -2.63 6.27 26.59
N HIS A 299 -1.61 6.03 25.78
CA HIS A 299 -0.40 6.81 25.78
C HIS A 299 -0.66 8.21 25.25
N THR A 300 -0.05 9.19 25.90
CA THR A 300 0.20 10.53 25.35
C THR A 300 1.63 10.60 24.85
N ASN A 301 1.94 11.54 23.98
CA ASN A 301 3.31 11.77 23.49
C ASN A 301 4.29 11.99 24.65
N GLU A 302 3.90 12.73 25.68
CA GLU A 302 4.74 12.94 26.87
C GLU A 302 4.92 11.66 27.69
N SER A 303 3.90 10.81 27.81
CA SER A 303 4.03 9.54 28.52
C SER A 303 4.98 8.57 27.79
N ILE A 304 4.97 8.56 26.45
CA ILE A 304 5.95 7.80 25.65
C ILE A 304 7.36 8.33 25.89
N ARG A 305 7.57 9.66 25.76
CA ARG A 305 8.87 10.28 26.00
C ARG A 305 9.38 9.99 27.41
N LYS A 306 8.49 9.97 28.41
CA LYS A 306 8.84 9.61 29.79
C LYS A 306 9.34 8.16 29.90
N CYS A 307 8.68 7.21 29.23
CA CYS A 307 9.15 5.82 29.18
C CYS A 307 10.52 5.71 28.54
N VAL A 308 10.75 6.36 27.41
CA VAL A 308 12.04 6.33 26.69
C VAL A 308 13.15 6.99 27.52
N ARG A 309 12.89 8.15 28.16
CA ARG A 309 13.86 8.77 29.09
C ARG A 309 14.22 7.84 30.24
N ARG A 310 13.22 7.11 30.77
CA ARG A 310 13.47 6.15 31.86
C ARG A 310 14.30 4.97 31.41
N VAL A 311 14.10 4.47 30.19
CA VAL A 311 14.96 3.41 29.61
C VAL A 311 16.40 3.90 29.48
N ASN A 312 16.63 5.15 29.04
CA ASN A 312 17.97 5.72 28.97
C ASN A 312 18.64 5.79 30.35
N GLN A 313 17.91 6.26 31.38
CA GLN A 313 18.43 6.28 32.76
C GLN A 313 18.79 4.89 33.28
N LEU A 314 17.95 3.86 32.95
CA LEU A 314 18.24 2.48 33.33
C LEU A 314 19.46 1.92 32.60
N HIS A 315 19.63 2.27 31.34
CA HIS A 315 20.82 1.90 30.57
C HIS A 315 22.10 2.54 31.12
N ASP A 316 22.07 3.83 31.41
CA ASP A 316 23.20 4.56 31.97
C ASP A 316 23.60 3.97 33.34
N ALA A 317 22.65 3.70 34.21
CA ALA A 317 22.87 3.03 35.49
C ALA A 317 23.44 1.61 35.32
N PHE A 318 22.94 0.85 34.37
CA PHE A 318 23.42 -0.50 34.06
C PHE A 318 24.90 -0.47 33.58
N ILE A 319 25.25 0.46 32.67
CA ILE A 319 26.63 0.60 32.18
C ILE A 319 27.56 1.11 33.28
N ALA A 320 27.08 2.00 34.16
CA ALA A 320 27.82 2.50 35.31
C ALA A 320 28.00 1.45 36.43
N GLY A 321 27.29 0.31 36.35
CA GLY A 321 27.30 -0.71 37.42
C GLY A 321 26.59 -0.26 38.71
N ASP A 322 25.63 0.67 38.60
CA ASP A 322 24.83 1.16 39.75
C ASP A 322 23.76 0.13 40.14
N THR A 323 24.14 -0.78 41.05
CA THR A 323 23.29 -1.84 41.55
C THR A 323 22.12 -1.36 42.41
N ALA A 324 22.14 -0.12 42.89
CA ALA A 324 21.02 0.48 43.62
C ALA A 324 19.85 0.82 42.66
N VAL A 325 20.14 1.06 41.38
CA VAL A 325 19.15 1.38 40.35
C VAL A 325 18.81 0.15 39.51
N VAL A 326 19.80 -0.65 39.09
CA VAL A 326 19.68 -1.85 38.28
C VAL A 326 20.55 -2.96 38.85
N GLN A 327 19.94 -4.02 39.39
CA GLN A 327 20.68 -5.07 40.09
C GLN A 327 21.58 -5.87 39.16
N ASP A 328 21.07 -6.29 38.02
CA ASP A 328 21.78 -7.06 37.01
C ASP A 328 21.13 -6.92 35.61
N LYS A 329 21.62 -7.69 34.64
CA LYS A 329 21.12 -7.70 33.27
C LYS A 329 19.67 -8.22 33.17
N ALA A 330 19.25 -9.12 34.06
CA ALA A 330 17.88 -9.65 34.06
C ALA A 330 16.90 -8.59 34.56
N ASP A 331 17.23 -7.90 35.65
CA ASP A 331 16.47 -6.76 36.17
C ASP A 331 16.38 -5.61 35.15
N TYR A 332 17.51 -5.28 34.48
CA TYR A 332 17.50 -4.30 33.39
C TYR A 332 16.48 -4.66 32.29
N ARG A 333 16.55 -5.90 31.79
CA ARG A 333 15.65 -6.39 30.74
C ARG A 333 14.18 -6.38 31.19
N LEU A 334 13.91 -6.83 32.42
CA LEU A 334 12.58 -6.82 32.99
C LEU A 334 11.98 -5.42 33.06
N ARG A 335 12.77 -4.43 33.53
CA ARG A 335 12.32 -3.02 33.59
C ARG A 335 12.05 -2.44 32.22
N CYS A 336 12.87 -2.77 31.22
CA CYS A 336 12.60 -2.40 29.82
C CYS A 336 11.29 -3.02 29.30
N GLN A 337 11.04 -4.31 29.60
CA GLN A 337 9.79 -4.99 29.26
C GLN A 337 8.56 -4.32 29.91
N ILE A 338 8.66 -3.89 31.15
CA ILE A 338 7.60 -3.17 31.88
C ILE A 338 7.33 -1.80 31.26
N LEU A 339 8.39 -1.09 30.83
CA LEU A 339 8.26 0.18 30.15
C LEU A 339 7.77 0.04 28.69
N GLY A 340 7.97 -1.13 28.08
CA GLY A 340 7.61 -1.43 26.68
C GLY A 340 8.63 -0.95 25.66
N TRP A 341 9.84 -0.51 26.07
CA TRP A 341 10.86 0.08 25.21
C TRP A 341 12.24 -0.50 25.48
N SER A 342 13.06 -0.58 24.44
CA SER A 342 14.49 -0.93 24.52
C SER A 342 15.34 0.31 24.36
N TRP A 343 16.57 0.26 24.87
CA TRP A 343 17.54 1.33 24.64
C TRP A 343 18.13 1.24 23.22
N THR A 344 18.33 2.41 22.63
CA THR A 344 19.02 2.58 21.34
C THR A 344 19.88 3.84 21.36
N PRO A 345 21.05 3.85 20.74
CA PRO A 345 21.85 5.07 20.60
C PRO A 345 21.24 6.08 19.61
N ALA A 346 20.31 5.66 18.75
CA ALA A 346 19.67 6.53 17.75
C ALA A 346 18.65 7.50 18.36
N ASN A 347 17.91 7.11 19.36
CA ASN A 347 17.00 7.89 20.19
C ASN A 347 16.10 8.94 19.49
N VAL A 348 15.51 8.55 18.34
CA VAL A 348 14.71 9.44 17.48
C VAL A 348 13.49 10.05 18.19
N VAL A 349 12.90 9.31 19.16
CA VAL A 349 11.70 9.73 19.90
C VAL A 349 11.94 10.95 20.79
N LEU A 350 13.15 11.11 21.33
CA LEU A 350 13.52 12.24 22.20
C LEU A 350 14.16 13.40 21.44
N ASN A 351 14.45 13.25 20.16
CA ASN A 351 15.05 14.30 19.35
C ASN A 351 13.99 15.34 18.94
N ASN A 352 14.00 16.50 19.61
CA ASN A 352 13.02 17.56 19.37
C ASN A 352 13.06 18.14 17.95
N ARG A 353 14.18 17.98 17.22
CA ARG A 353 14.32 18.43 15.83
C ARG A 353 13.32 17.72 14.93
N PHE A 354 13.08 16.44 15.14
CA PHE A 354 12.14 15.65 14.35
C PHE A 354 10.68 15.90 14.75
N GLY A 355 10.43 16.23 16.01
CA GLY A 355 9.07 16.50 16.51
C GLY A 355 8.16 15.29 16.41
N LEU A 356 8.67 14.08 16.73
CA LEU A 356 7.87 12.87 16.67
C LEU A 356 6.87 12.79 17.81
N ASP A 357 5.61 12.83 17.48
CA ASP A 357 4.47 12.66 18.38
C ASP A 357 3.82 11.27 18.14
N LEU A 358 4.51 10.22 18.57
CA LEU A 358 4.21 8.83 18.21
C LEU A 358 2.79 8.40 18.53
N ALA A 359 2.19 8.89 19.63
CA ALA A 359 0.81 8.56 19.99
C ALA A 359 -0.20 9.04 18.94
N ASP A 360 0.16 10.09 18.19
CA ASP A 360 -0.70 10.68 17.16
C ASP A 360 -0.31 10.21 15.74
N MET A 361 0.97 9.89 15.51
CA MET A 361 1.54 9.60 14.19
C MET A 361 1.49 8.12 13.80
N ILE A 362 1.46 7.21 14.78
CA ILE A 362 1.41 5.77 14.48
C ILE A 362 0.05 5.42 13.89
N MET A 363 0.08 4.81 12.71
CA MET A 363 -1.08 4.21 12.07
C MET A 363 -0.84 2.71 11.88
N TYR A 364 -1.68 1.89 12.51
CA TYR A 364 -1.65 0.45 12.26
C TYR A 364 -2.17 0.15 10.86
N ASP A 365 -1.43 -0.65 10.13
CA ASP A 365 -1.89 -1.16 8.85
C ASP A 365 -3.07 -2.12 9.03
N TRP A 366 -4.24 -1.68 8.60
CA TRP A 366 -5.44 -2.49 8.70
C TRP A 366 -5.37 -3.77 7.85
N ALA A 367 -4.62 -3.77 6.74
CA ALA A 367 -4.47 -4.95 5.90
C ALA A 367 -3.70 -6.06 6.62
N HIS A 368 -2.62 -5.74 7.32
CA HIS A 368 -1.91 -6.70 8.17
C HIS A 368 -2.69 -7.08 9.43
N CYS A 369 -3.61 -6.24 9.89
CA CYS A 369 -4.49 -6.62 10.99
C CYS A 369 -5.53 -7.66 10.57
N TYR A 370 -6.16 -7.49 9.40
CA TYR A 370 -7.31 -8.29 8.98
C TYR A 370 -7.02 -9.35 7.93
N VAL A 371 -6.22 -9.06 6.88
CA VAL A 371 -6.19 -9.86 5.65
C VAL A 371 -4.85 -10.51 5.28
N HIS A 372 -3.75 -10.12 5.91
CA HIS A 372 -2.44 -10.74 5.68
C HIS A 372 -1.95 -11.42 6.96
N ASP A 373 -2.07 -12.75 7.03
CA ASP A 373 -1.96 -13.49 8.29
C ASP A 373 -2.80 -12.81 9.40
N GLY A 374 -3.94 -12.26 8.98
CA GLY A 374 -4.79 -11.38 9.76
C GLY A 374 -5.87 -12.08 10.57
N LEU A 375 -6.86 -11.31 11.02
CA LEU A 375 -7.98 -11.87 11.76
C LEU A 375 -8.92 -12.64 10.83
N ALA A 376 -9.19 -12.12 9.62
CA ALA A 376 -10.22 -12.65 8.74
C ALA A 376 -9.81 -13.95 8.04
N ASP A 377 -8.58 -14.06 7.54
CA ASP A 377 -8.07 -15.29 6.92
C ASP A 377 -7.88 -16.40 7.95
N ASN A 378 -7.42 -16.07 9.16
CA ASN A 378 -7.33 -17.02 10.25
C ASN A 378 -8.72 -17.49 10.71
N GLU A 379 -9.70 -16.57 10.83
CA GLU A 379 -11.05 -16.94 11.27
C GLU A 379 -11.77 -17.80 10.22
N LEU A 380 -11.61 -17.52 8.92
CA LEU A 380 -12.13 -18.40 7.87
C LEU A 380 -11.56 -19.82 7.99
N GLY A 381 -10.25 -19.95 8.21
CA GLY A 381 -9.61 -21.24 8.38
C GLY A 381 -10.11 -21.99 9.61
N GLN A 382 -10.24 -21.29 10.73
CA GLN A 382 -10.75 -21.86 11.98
C GLN A 382 -12.22 -22.26 11.85
N PHE A 383 -13.06 -21.39 11.25
CA PHE A 383 -14.45 -21.69 10.94
C PHE A 383 -14.57 -23.00 10.14
N MET A 384 -13.87 -23.12 9.03
CA MET A 384 -13.91 -24.32 8.19
C MET A 384 -13.37 -25.57 8.88
N LYS A 385 -12.51 -25.43 9.89
CA LYS A 385 -12.02 -26.54 10.71
C LYS A 385 -13.06 -27.00 11.73
N ASP A 386 -13.76 -26.08 12.39
CA ASP A 386 -14.60 -26.35 13.55
C ASP A 386 -16.03 -26.77 13.16
N VAL A 387 -16.49 -26.37 11.95
CA VAL A 387 -17.82 -26.76 11.47
C VAL A 387 -17.82 -28.11 10.73
N PRO A 388 -18.91 -28.86 10.78
CA PRO A 388 -19.02 -30.09 10.01
C PRO A 388 -19.07 -29.85 8.49
N LEU A 389 -18.65 -30.85 7.69
CA LEU A 389 -18.51 -30.73 6.24
C LEU A 389 -19.84 -30.54 5.50
N ASP A 390 -20.93 -31.02 6.08
CA ASP A 390 -22.29 -30.83 5.56
C ASP A 390 -22.85 -29.43 5.81
N LEU A 391 -22.27 -28.71 6.76
CA LEU A 391 -22.57 -27.30 6.98
C LEU A 391 -21.80 -26.40 6.02
N ALA A 392 -20.46 -26.55 5.95
CA ALA A 392 -19.60 -25.77 5.07
C ALA A 392 -18.29 -26.51 4.73
N SER A 393 -17.79 -26.31 3.52
CA SER A 393 -16.49 -26.80 3.08
C SER A 393 -15.79 -25.83 2.13
N PHE A 394 -14.45 -25.90 2.08
CA PHE A 394 -13.67 -25.12 1.11
C PHE A 394 -14.02 -25.47 -0.36
N GLU A 395 -14.33 -26.74 -0.64
CA GLU A 395 -14.75 -27.18 -1.97
C GLU A 395 -16.07 -26.51 -2.38
N GLU A 396 -17.04 -26.48 -1.48
CA GLU A 396 -18.34 -25.86 -1.74
C GLU A 396 -18.17 -24.32 -1.91
N LEU A 397 -17.39 -23.68 -1.05
CA LEU A 397 -17.08 -22.26 -1.19
C LEU A 397 -16.40 -21.96 -2.54
N GLY A 398 -15.47 -22.81 -2.99
CA GLY A 398 -14.85 -22.70 -4.28
C GLY A 398 -15.86 -22.82 -5.44
N ASN A 399 -16.80 -23.80 -5.37
CA ASN A 399 -17.86 -23.94 -6.37
C ASN A 399 -18.82 -22.75 -6.36
N TYR A 400 -19.10 -22.20 -5.17
CA TYR A 400 -19.90 -20.98 -5.03
C TYR A 400 -19.18 -19.76 -5.64
N THR A 401 -17.87 -19.65 -5.48
CA THR A 401 -17.03 -18.60 -6.08
C THR A 401 -17.13 -18.60 -7.60
N ASP A 402 -17.21 -19.78 -8.24
CA ASP A 402 -17.36 -19.90 -9.69
C ASP A 402 -18.70 -19.37 -10.22
N THR A 403 -19.67 -19.11 -9.37
CA THR A 403 -20.95 -18.49 -9.78
C THR A 403 -20.84 -16.98 -10.02
N PHE A 404 -19.72 -16.35 -9.64
CA PHE A 404 -19.48 -14.92 -9.79
C PHE A 404 -18.63 -14.60 -11.01
N THR A 405 -18.89 -13.46 -11.63
CA THR A 405 -18.03 -12.84 -12.63
C THR A 405 -17.17 -11.80 -11.95
N PHE A 406 -15.86 -11.93 -12.11
CA PHE A 406 -14.88 -11.03 -11.52
C PHE A 406 -14.43 -9.97 -12.52
N ALA A 407 -14.06 -8.79 -12.03
CA ALA A 407 -13.44 -7.77 -12.84
C ALA A 407 -12.11 -8.28 -13.41
N ARG A 408 -11.70 -7.78 -14.58
CA ARG A 408 -10.48 -8.27 -15.26
C ARG A 408 -9.20 -8.03 -14.48
N CYS A 409 -9.14 -6.99 -13.68
CA CYS A 409 -8.02 -6.72 -12.78
C CYS A 409 -7.99 -7.65 -11.55
N HIS A 410 -9.08 -8.37 -11.27
CA HIS A 410 -9.23 -9.33 -10.17
C HIS A 410 -9.60 -10.69 -10.72
N PRO A 411 -8.62 -11.52 -11.08
CA PRO A 411 -8.90 -12.86 -11.59
C PRO A 411 -9.62 -13.70 -10.54
N ASN A 412 -10.50 -14.59 -11.02
CA ASN A 412 -11.19 -15.54 -10.14
C ASN A 412 -10.16 -16.33 -9.31
N PRO A 413 -10.23 -16.26 -7.97
CA PRO A 413 -9.28 -16.92 -7.09
C PRO A 413 -9.55 -18.42 -6.89
N ARG A 414 -10.17 -19.08 -7.86
CA ARG A 414 -10.52 -20.50 -7.82
C ARG A 414 -9.35 -21.43 -7.46
N HIS A 415 -8.15 -21.09 -7.88
CA HIS A 415 -6.93 -21.87 -7.60
C HIS A 415 -6.64 -22.04 -6.10
N LEU A 416 -7.18 -21.19 -5.24
CA LEU A 416 -7.05 -21.30 -3.78
C LEU A 416 -7.82 -22.49 -3.19
N PHE A 417 -8.79 -23.02 -3.94
CA PHE A 417 -9.67 -24.11 -3.50
C PHE A 417 -9.32 -25.48 -4.11
N GLU A 418 -8.05 -25.66 -4.47
CA GLU A 418 -7.54 -26.95 -4.93
C GLU A 418 -7.60 -28.00 -3.79
N PRO A 419 -7.89 -29.29 -4.07
CA PRO A 419 -8.08 -30.31 -3.03
C PRO A 419 -6.94 -30.43 -2.02
N ALA A 420 -5.69 -30.31 -2.47
CA ALA A 420 -4.52 -30.34 -1.59
C ALA A 420 -4.46 -29.11 -0.66
N ALA A 421 -4.76 -27.92 -1.18
CA ALA A 421 -4.83 -26.69 -0.40
C ALA A 421 -5.98 -26.77 0.63
N ASN A 422 -7.17 -27.21 0.21
CA ASN A 422 -8.33 -27.35 1.07
C ASN A 422 -8.05 -28.25 2.28
N LYS A 423 -7.43 -29.42 2.04
CA LYS A 423 -7.04 -30.34 3.10
C LYS A 423 -6.03 -29.71 4.07
N ASN A 424 -5.03 -29.00 3.56
CA ASN A 424 -4.02 -28.32 4.38
C ASN A 424 -4.63 -27.19 5.21
N ASN A 425 -5.42 -26.31 4.59
CA ASN A 425 -6.05 -25.18 5.24
C ASN A 425 -6.96 -25.65 6.38
N ARG A 426 -7.80 -26.65 6.12
CA ARG A 426 -8.67 -27.24 7.15
C ARG A 426 -7.87 -27.85 8.30
N LYS A 427 -6.81 -28.60 8.02
CA LYS A 427 -5.94 -29.19 9.04
C LYS A 427 -5.28 -28.14 9.92
N LYS A 428 -4.76 -27.07 9.32
CA LYS A 428 -4.10 -25.97 10.04
C LYS A 428 -5.10 -25.10 10.80
N GLY A 429 -6.35 -24.95 10.32
CA GLY A 429 -7.29 -23.94 10.79
C GLY A 429 -6.85 -22.54 10.40
N SER A 430 -6.26 -22.38 9.21
CA SER A 430 -5.89 -21.10 8.62
C SER A 430 -6.08 -21.17 7.12
N PHE A 431 -6.50 -20.08 6.50
CA PHE A 431 -6.67 -19.99 5.05
C PHE A 431 -5.45 -19.29 4.44
N SER A 432 -4.76 -20.00 3.55
CA SER A 432 -3.54 -19.49 2.93
C SER A 432 -3.85 -18.80 1.59
N CYS A 433 -3.78 -17.48 1.58
CA CYS A 433 -3.95 -16.65 0.38
C CYS A 433 -3.14 -15.37 0.53
N THR A 434 -3.00 -14.62 -0.55
CA THR A 434 -2.48 -13.24 -0.48
C THR A 434 -3.57 -12.29 0.04
N GLY A 435 -3.18 -11.15 0.60
CA GLY A 435 -4.14 -10.14 1.04
C GLY A 435 -5.09 -9.69 -0.09
N SER A 436 -4.59 -9.48 -1.30
CA SER A 436 -5.40 -9.11 -2.48
C SER A 436 -6.42 -10.18 -2.86
N GLU A 437 -6.05 -11.47 -2.76
CA GLU A 437 -6.98 -12.58 -3.02
C GLU A 437 -8.07 -12.65 -1.95
N PHE A 438 -7.71 -12.42 -0.68
CA PHE A 438 -8.69 -12.38 0.40
C PHE A 438 -9.69 -11.23 0.21
N LEU A 439 -9.21 -10.02 -0.16
CA LEU A 439 -10.09 -8.90 -0.46
C LEU A 439 -11.09 -9.21 -1.56
N THR A 440 -10.64 -9.91 -2.61
CA THR A 440 -11.50 -10.38 -3.69
C THR A 440 -12.54 -11.40 -3.20
N LEU A 441 -12.18 -12.25 -2.25
CA LEU A 441 -13.05 -13.29 -1.70
C LEU A 441 -13.99 -12.80 -0.59
N ALA A 442 -13.63 -11.79 0.17
CA ALA A 442 -14.41 -11.36 1.34
C ALA A 442 -15.91 -11.15 1.06
N PRO A 443 -16.33 -10.45 -0.01
CA PRO A 443 -17.74 -10.32 -0.35
C PRO A 443 -18.38 -11.65 -0.76
N VAL A 444 -17.63 -12.55 -1.40
CA VAL A 444 -18.12 -13.90 -1.77
C VAL A 444 -18.32 -14.75 -0.54
N ILE A 445 -17.37 -14.73 0.39
CA ILE A 445 -17.43 -15.43 1.68
C ILE A 445 -18.63 -14.93 2.47
N HIS A 446 -18.74 -13.61 2.64
CA HIS A 446 -19.88 -12.99 3.31
C HIS A 446 -21.21 -13.49 2.75
N ARG A 447 -21.34 -13.52 1.43
CA ARG A 447 -22.54 -13.94 0.74
C ARG A 447 -22.82 -15.44 0.91
N TYR A 448 -21.80 -16.28 0.73
CA TYR A 448 -21.89 -17.73 0.94
C TYR A 448 -22.36 -18.06 2.35
N VAL A 449 -21.74 -17.44 3.34
CA VAL A 449 -22.10 -17.69 4.75
C VAL A 449 -23.51 -17.20 5.06
N SER A 450 -23.91 -16.03 4.55
CA SER A 450 -25.25 -15.46 4.80
C SER A 450 -26.36 -16.23 4.06
N GLU A 451 -26.15 -16.63 2.80
CA GLU A 451 -27.19 -17.25 1.98
C GLU A 451 -27.29 -18.78 2.17
N VAL A 452 -26.17 -19.44 2.39
CA VAL A 452 -26.10 -20.91 2.42
C VAL A 452 -25.89 -21.41 3.84
N VAL A 453 -24.77 -21.02 4.46
CA VAL A 453 -24.34 -21.59 5.74
C VAL A 453 -25.28 -21.23 6.88
N LEU A 454 -25.65 -19.96 7.02
CA LEU A 454 -26.51 -19.47 8.10
C LEU A 454 -27.90 -20.13 8.07
N LYS A 455 -28.45 -20.38 6.88
CA LYS A 455 -29.73 -21.11 6.72
C LYS A 455 -29.63 -22.56 7.21
N ARG A 456 -28.52 -23.24 6.90
CA ARG A 456 -28.26 -24.59 7.38
C ARG A 456 -28.00 -24.61 8.89
N ALA A 457 -27.18 -23.70 9.37
CA ALA A 457 -26.81 -23.57 10.79
C ALA A 457 -28.04 -23.41 11.70
N ARG A 458 -29.02 -22.61 11.28
CA ARG A 458 -30.30 -22.43 12.01
C ARG A 458 -31.06 -23.75 12.24
N ASN A 459 -30.91 -24.70 11.33
CA ASN A 459 -31.57 -26.02 11.41
C ASN A 459 -30.72 -27.05 12.19
N MET A 460 -29.46 -26.74 12.51
CA MET A 460 -28.54 -27.67 13.17
C MET A 460 -28.31 -27.30 14.65
N SER A 461 -27.72 -26.13 14.93
CA SER A 461 -27.38 -25.76 16.31
C SER A 461 -27.17 -24.24 16.43
N PRO A 462 -27.58 -23.60 17.56
CA PRO A 462 -27.28 -22.21 17.86
C PRO A 462 -25.77 -21.89 17.83
N GLN A 463 -24.92 -22.85 18.22
CA GLN A 463 -23.49 -22.68 18.17
C GLN A 463 -23.00 -22.41 16.75
N PHE A 464 -23.46 -23.14 15.75
CA PHE A 464 -23.09 -22.94 14.35
C PHE A 464 -23.63 -21.62 13.78
N VAL A 465 -24.76 -21.15 14.33
CA VAL A 465 -25.27 -19.80 13.99
C VAL A 465 -24.27 -18.74 14.46
N ASN A 466 -23.73 -18.83 15.67
CA ASN A 466 -22.74 -17.89 16.16
C ASN A 466 -21.44 -17.94 15.36
N HIS A 467 -20.97 -19.12 14.95
CA HIS A 467 -19.82 -19.25 14.04
C HIS A 467 -20.06 -18.53 12.70
N ALA A 468 -21.25 -18.70 12.11
CA ALA A 468 -21.60 -18.04 10.86
C ALA A 468 -21.68 -16.51 11.02
N LEU A 469 -22.29 -16.02 12.10
CA LEU A 469 -22.43 -14.60 12.39
C LEU A 469 -21.06 -13.93 12.63
N SER A 470 -20.15 -14.59 13.35
CA SER A 470 -18.79 -14.09 13.57
C SER A 470 -18.03 -13.92 12.25
N LEU A 471 -18.08 -14.92 11.37
CA LEU A 471 -17.43 -14.84 10.06
C LEU A 471 -18.08 -13.80 9.13
N ILE A 472 -19.39 -13.61 9.20
CA ILE A 472 -20.10 -12.52 8.49
C ILE A 472 -19.58 -11.17 9.00
N ALA A 473 -19.48 -11.00 10.32
CA ALA A 473 -19.05 -9.73 10.92
C ALA A 473 -17.62 -9.36 10.53
N VAL A 474 -16.66 -10.30 10.56
CA VAL A 474 -15.28 -10.00 10.14
C VAL A 474 -15.19 -9.66 8.65
N CYS A 475 -15.94 -10.36 7.79
CA CYS A 475 -16.01 -10.01 6.38
C CYS A 475 -16.60 -8.61 6.17
N LEU A 476 -17.62 -8.24 6.95
CA LEU A 476 -18.22 -6.91 6.91
C LEU A 476 -17.19 -5.82 7.28
N VAL A 477 -16.40 -6.02 8.36
CA VAL A 477 -15.33 -5.08 8.71
C VAL A 477 -14.34 -4.91 7.58
N VAL A 478 -13.87 -6.02 6.97
CA VAL A 478 -12.96 -5.95 5.82
C VAL A 478 -13.58 -5.16 4.67
N MET A 479 -14.85 -5.40 4.33
CA MET A 479 -15.55 -4.71 3.25
C MET A 479 -15.75 -3.22 3.55
N LEU A 480 -16.00 -2.82 4.81
CA LEU A 480 -16.05 -1.43 5.23
C LEU A 480 -14.69 -0.74 5.06
N LEU A 481 -13.61 -1.36 5.53
CA LEU A 481 -12.25 -0.82 5.42
C LEU A 481 -11.81 -0.65 3.96
N VAL A 482 -12.15 -1.60 3.11
CA VAL A 482 -11.87 -1.54 1.67
C VAL A 482 -12.61 -0.37 1.02
N ASN A 483 -13.87 -0.16 1.36
CA ASN A 483 -14.72 0.85 0.74
C ASN A 483 -14.82 2.17 1.56
N GLN A 484 -13.91 2.39 2.50
CA GLN A 484 -13.97 3.51 3.45
C GLN A 484 -14.15 4.89 2.79
N VAL A 485 -13.47 5.14 1.67
CA VAL A 485 -13.54 6.41 0.93
C VAL A 485 -14.88 6.56 0.20
N VAL A 486 -15.36 5.48 -0.43
CA VAL A 486 -16.63 5.47 -1.20
C VAL A 486 -17.83 5.59 -0.27
N LEU A 487 -17.76 4.96 0.91
CA LEU A 487 -18.82 4.96 1.91
C LEU A 487 -18.77 6.17 2.83
N GLU A 488 -17.73 7.02 2.70
CA GLU A 488 -17.48 8.11 3.67
C GLU A 488 -17.53 7.57 5.10
N LEU A 489 -16.86 6.43 5.30
CA LEU A 489 -16.88 5.68 6.56
C LEU A 489 -16.37 6.56 7.71
N ASP A 490 -17.12 6.64 8.77
CA ASP A 490 -16.71 7.35 9.99
C ASP A 490 -16.18 6.39 11.07
N GLY A 491 -15.53 7.00 12.10
CA GLY A 491 -14.94 6.23 13.19
C GLY A 491 -15.97 5.45 14.02
N ASP A 492 -17.17 5.98 14.22
CA ASP A 492 -18.20 5.35 15.05
C ASP A 492 -18.81 4.13 14.36
N GLN A 493 -19.05 4.22 13.06
CA GLN A 493 -19.51 3.09 12.24
C GLN A 493 -18.47 1.96 12.24
N LEU A 494 -17.19 2.29 12.06
CA LEU A 494 -16.12 1.32 12.11
C LEU A 494 -15.98 0.69 13.50
N ALA A 495 -16.09 1.50 14.57
CA ALA A 495 -16.04 1.02 15.95
C ALA A 495 -17.17 0.04 16.25
N ALA A 496 -18.39 0.34 15.81
CA ALA A 496 -19.55 -0.53 15.99
C ALA A 496 -19.32 -1.90 15.31
N ALA A 497 -18.85 -1.91 14.05
CA ALA A 497 -18.59 -3.14 13.31
C ALA A 497 -17.44 -3.97 13.93
N ILE A 498 -16.36 -3.34 14.37
CA ILE A 498 -15.23 -4.02 15.04
C ILE A 498 -15.68 -4.61 16.38
N ASN A 499 -16.44 -3.87 17.18
CA ASN A 499 -16.92 -4.35 18.48
C ASN A 499 -17.89 -5.51 18.31
N GLU A 500 -18.78 -5.48 17.33
CA GLU A 500 -19.69 -6.59 17.01
C GLU A 500 -18.89 -7.84 16.63
N HIS A 501 -17.89 -7.72 15.73
CA HIS A 501 -17.03 -8.83 15.34
C HIS A 501 -16.33 -9.44 16.57
N ILE A 502 -15.64 -8.61 17.37
CA ILE A 502 -14.88 -9.10 18.54
C ILE A 502 -15.82 -9.77 19.57
N ALA A 503 -17.01 -9.21 19.80
CA ALA A 503 -17.99 -9.80 20.70
C ALA A 503 -18.44 -11.18 20.23
N LEU A 504 -18.76 -11.34 18.94
CA LEU A 504 -19.12 -12.63 18.34
C LEU A 504 -17.95 -13.61 18.37
N TYR A 505 -16.73 -13.17 18.03
CA TYR A 505 -15.52 -13.97 18.08
C TYR A 505 -15.28 -14.55 19.48
N LYS A 506 -15.42 -13.74 20.52
CA LYS A 506 -15.29 -14.19 21.93
C LYS A 506 -16.33 -15.23 22.32
N VAL A 507 -17.58 -15.08 21.87
CA VAL A 507 -18.64 -16.05 22.11
C VAL A 507 -18.31 -17.40 21.47
N VAL A 508 -17.70 -17.37 20.28
CA VAL A 508 -17.41 -18.57 19.47
C VAL A 508 -16.13 -19.27 19.92
N TYR A 509 -15.05 -18.51 20.05
CA TYR A 509 -13.69 -19.05 20.19
C TYR A 509 -13.10 -18.85 21.60
N GLY A 510 -13.74 -18.04 22.43
CA GLY A 510 -13.28 -17.72 23.77
C GLY A 510 -12.13 -16.72 23.85
N ASP A 511 -11.90 -16.21 25.06
CA ASP A 511 -10.87 -15.21 25.33
C ASP A 511 -9.44 -15.71 25.01
N ASP A 512 -9.15 -16.98 25.27
CA ASP A 512 -7.82 -17.57 25.08
C ASP A 512 -7.39 -17.67 23.61
N SER A 513 -8.33 -17.57 22.66
CA SER A 513 -8.04 -17.56 21.21
C SER A 513 -7.68 -16.17 20.68
N MET A 514 -7.92 -15.11 21.47
CA MET A 514 -7.62 -13.74 21.06
C MET A 514 -6.11 -13.51 20.91
N LYS A 515 -5.77 -12.83 19.82
CA LYS A 515 -4.39 -12.47 19.46
C LYS A 515 -4.19 -10.95 19.64
N PRO A 516 -2.95 -10.46 19.74
CA PRO A 516 -2.67 -9.02 19.80
C PRO A 516 -3.35 -8.18 18.69
N LYS A 517 -3.57 -8.75 17.50
CA LYS A 517 -4.28 -8.10 16.40
C LYS A 517 -5.71 -7.69 16.76
N HIS A 518 -6.42 -8.47 17.62
CA HIS A 518 -7.74 -8.08 18.12
C HIS A 518 -7.72 -6.81 18.97
N HIS A 519 -6.61 -6.54 19.66
CA HIS A 519 -6.46 -5.29 20.39
C HIS A 519 -6.05 -4.13 19.45
N TYR A 520 -5.15 -4.38 18.47
CA TYR A 520 -4.71 -3.33 17.56
C TYR A 520 -5.86 -2.73 16.74
N VAL A 521 -6.81 -3.57 16.30
CA VAL A 521 -7.95 -3.09 15.51
C VAL A 521 -8.89 -2.15 16.28
N LEU A 522 -8.90 -2.21 17.63
CA LEU A 522 -9.67 -1.27 18.45
C LEU A 522 -9.20 0.18 18.29
N HIS A 523 -7.97 0.41 17.83
CA HIS A 523 -7.42 1.75 17.60
C HIS A 523 -7.78 2.32 16.23
N LEU A 524 -8.15 1.46 15.24
CA LEU A 524 -8.43 1.90 13.88
C LEU A 524 -9.52 2.96 13.77
N PRO A 525 -10.64 2.90 14.53
CA PRO A 525 -11.66 3.95 14.50
C PRO A 525 -11.13 5.34 14.84
N GLY A 526 -10.31 5.44 15.89
CA GLY A 526 -9.70 6.71 16.29
C GLY A 526 -8.68 7.24 15.28
N MET A 527 -7.97 6.32 14.58
CA MET A 527 -7.08 6.69 13.49
C MET A 527 -7.86 7.19 12.27
N LEU A 528 -8.96 6.49 11.91
CA LEU A 528 -9.86 6.92 10.83
C LEU A 528 -10.43 8.31 11.11
N GLN A 529 -10.91 8.56 12.31
CA GLN A 529 -11.45 9.86 12.73
C GLN A 529 -10.41 10.99 12.65
N ARG A 530 -9.13 10.67 12.94
CA ARG A 530 -8.03 11.66 12.90
C ARG A 530 -7.59 12.00 11.47
N HIS A 531 -7.47 11.00 10.59
CA HIS A 531 -6.88 11.14 9.27
C HIS A 531 -7.90 11.16 8.12
N GLY A 532 -9.18 10.91 8.40
CA GLY A 532 -10.23 10.82 7.38
C GLY A 532 -10.22 9.53 6.57
N PHE A 533 -9.11 8.78 6.55
CA PHE A 533 -9.02 7.43 5.96
C PHE A 533 -7.85 6.64 6.56
N LEU A 534 -7.91 5.32 6.44
CA LEU A 534 -6.88 4.41 6.90
C LEU A 534 -6.05 3.91 5.72
N PHE A 535 -4.74 3.99 5.84
CA PHE A 535 -3.83 3.44 4.85
C PHE A 535 -3.73 1.92 4.96
N SER A 536 -3.54 1.29 3.79
CA SER A 536 -3.06 -0.08 3.70
C SER A 536 -1.69 -0.11 3.04
N THR A 537 -0.90 -1.11 3.33
CA THR A 537 0.44 -1.28 2.75
C THR A 537 0.44 -1.91 1.36
N PHE A 538 -0.72 -2.21 0.77
CA PHE A 538 -0.82 -2.83 -0.54
C PHE A 538 -0.09 -2.06 -1.64
N VAL A 539 -0.09 -0.74 -1.59
CA VAL A 539 0.59 0.11 -2.58
C VAL A 539 2.10 -0.05 -2.49
N GLN A 540 2.63 -0.04 -1.26
CA GLN A 540 4.06 -0.19 -0.99
C GLN A 540 4.53 -1.61 -1.31
N GLU A 541 3.75 -2.63 -0.99
CA GLU A 541 4.06 -4.02 -1.35
C GLU A 541 4.11 -4.23 -2.87
N ARG A 542 3.21 -3.58 -3.62
CA ARG A 542 3.32 -3.56 -5.08
C ARG A 542 4.61 -2.89 -5.55
N LYS A 543 4.95 -1.75 -4.94
CA LYS A 543 6.19 -1.02 -5.24
C LYS A 543 7.45 -1.84 -4.91
N HIS A 544 7.37 -2.77 -3.98
CA HIS A 544 8.44 -3.74 -3.72
C HIS A 544 8.83 -4.53 -4.98
N ARG A 545 7.91 -4.77 -5.91
CA ARG A 545 8.22 -5.47 -7.19
C ARG A 545 9.29 -4.73 -7.98
N LEU A 546 9.24 -3.38 -7.99
CA LEU A 546 10.24 -2.55 -8.65
C LEU A 546 11.61 -2.74 -7.99
N ALA A 547 11.68 -2.61 -6.67
CA ALA A 547 12.92 -2.82 -5.93
C ALA A 547 13.46 -4.25 -6.10
N LYS A 548 12.59 -5.28 -5.95
CA LYS A 548 12.96 -6.70 -6.17
C LYS A 548 13.54 -6.94 -7.56
N LYS A 549 12.98 -6.33 -8.60
CA LYS A 549 13.49 -6.41 -9.98
C LYS A 549 14.96 -5.97 -10.08
N TYR A 550 15.28 -4.83 -9.49
CA TYR A 550 16.64 -4.29 -9.52
C TYR A 550 17.60 -5.02 -8.58
N MET A 551 17.15 -5.41 -7.40
CA MET A 551 17.91 -6.26 -6.47
C MET A 551 18.27 -7.61 -7.08
N ALA A 552 17.32 -8.28 -7.73
CA ALA A 552 17.54 -9.58 -8.39
C ALA A 552 18.51 -9.48 -9.57
N ALA A 553 18.50 -8.36 -10.31
CA ALA A 553 19.40 -8.13 -11.44
C ALA A 553 20.88 -7.93 -11.02
N ARG A 554 21.13 -7.63 -9.73
CA ARG A 554 22.50 -7.42 -9.21
C ARG A 554 23.12 -8.73 -8.79
N ARG A 555 24.24 -9.09 -9.43
CA ARG A 555 24.95 -10.36 -9.16
C ARG A 555 25.92 -10.27 -7.99
N THR A 556 26.40 -9.07 -7.66
CA THR A 556 27.38 -8.81 -6.59
C THR A 556 26.78 -7.91 -5.51
N LEU A 557 27.29 -8.01 -4.28
CA LEU A 557 26.90 -7.16 -3.16
C LEU A 557 27.74 -5.87 -3.09
N VAL A 558 28.77 -5.72 -3.93
CA VAL A 558 29.59 -4.51 -4.00
C VAL A 558 28.74 -3.35 -4.55
N ASN A 559 28.66 -2.26 -3.82
CA ASN A 559 27.82 -1.10 -4.12
C ASN A 559 26.37 -1.48 -4.41
N PHE A 560 25.86 -2.49 -3.71
CA PHE A 560 24.52 -3.04 -3.92
C PHE A 560 23.46 -1.97 -3.62
N GLU A 561 23.50 -1.37 -2.44
CA GLU A 561 22.55 -0.35 -1.97
C GLU A 561 22.52 0.84 -2.94
N LYS A 562 23.69 1.39 -3.27
CA LYS A 562 23.82 2.54 -4.17
C LYS A 562 23.27 2.24 -5.56
N GLY A 563 23.63 1.08 -6.08
CA GLY A 563 23.18 0.73 -7.40
C GLY A 563 21.68 0.46 -7.49
N VAL A 564 21.08 -0.20 -6.49
CA VAL A 564 19.64 -0.41 -6.43
C VAL A 564 18.91 0.91 -6.29
N LEU A 565 19.34 1.79 -5.38
CA LEU A 565 18.71 3.08 -5.16
C LEU A 565 18.75 3.97 -6.42
N GLN A 566 19.89 3.98 -7.12
CA GLN A 566 20.04 4.72 -8.37
C GLN A 566 19.09 4.19 -9.46
N ASP A 567 19.01 2.87 -9.64
CA ASP A 567 18.10 2.25 -10.61
C ASP A 567 16.63 2.56 -10.28
N VAL A 568 16.24 2.47 -9.00
CA VAL A 568 14.88 2.78 -8.53
C VAL A 568 14.57 4.26 -8.71
N THR A 569 15.47 5.17 -8.30
CA THR A 569 15.29 6.62 -8.45
C THR A 569 15.10 7.02 -9.92
N SER A 570 15.93 6.49 -10.80
CA SER A 570 15.81 6.76 -12.24
C SER A 570 14.49 6.26 -12.82
N HIS A 571 14.06 5.08 -12.40
CA HIS A 571 12.78 4.51 -12.83
C HIS A 571 11.60 5.34 -12.35
N GLN A 572 11.60 5.78 -11.10
CA GLN A 572 10.56 6.63 -10.54
C GLN A 572 10.45 7.98 -11.27
N ILE A 573 11.58 8.63 -11.57
CA ILE A 573 11.60 9.88 -12.33
C ILE A 573 10.98 9.65 -13.71
N TRP A 574 11.30 8.54 -14.37
CA TRP A 574 10.72 8.19 -15.66
C TRP A 574 9.20 7.95 -15.55
N GLU A 575 8.75 7.20 -14.55
CA GLU A 575 7.31 6.94 -14.32
C GLU A 575 6.53 8.23 -14.08
N LEU A 576 7.09 9.17 -13.31
CA LEU A 576 6.43 10.46 -13.02
C LEU A 576 6.30 11.36 -14.24
N GLN A 577 7.09 11.15 -15.29
CA GLN A 577 6.95 11.85 -16.57
C GLN A 577 5.80 11.28 -17.41
N GLN A 578 5.28 10.09 -17.05
CA GLN A 578 4.13 9.50 -17.71
C GLN A 578 2.83 9.94 -17.01
N SER A 579 1.71 9.87 -17.73
CA SER A 579 0.39 10.11 -17.12
C SER A 579 0.00 8.96 -16.19
N PHE A 580 0.30 9.06 -14.92
CA PHE A 580 0.02 8.01 -13.96
C PHE A 580 -1.40 8.03 -13.37
N PHE A 581 -2.17 9.10 -13.58
CA PHE A 581 -3.59 9.16 -13.24
C PHE A 581 -4.47 8.46 -14.27
N LEU A 582 -4.00 8.44 -15.51
CA LEU A 582 -4.58 7.69 -16.60
C LEU A 582 -3.63 6.54 -16.89
N ALA A 583 -3.84 5.38 -16.32
CA ALA A 583 -3.13 4.18 -16.74
C ALA A 583 -3.64 3.78 -18.14
N ALA A 584 -3.37 4.64 -19.11
CA ALA A 584 -3.85 4.55 -20.46
C ALA A 584 -2.74 3.98 -21.35
N GLU A 585 -2.89 2.72 -21.75
CA GLU A 585 -2.32 2.29 -23.01
C GLU A 585 -3.28 2.78 -24.11
N THR A 586 -2.95 3.87 -24.76
CA THR A 586 -3.66 4.30 -25.99
C THR A 586 -3.35 3.29 -27.07
N THR A 587 -4.33 2.54 -27.50
CA THR A 587 -4.05 1.48 -28.44
C THR A 587 -4.71 1.65 -29.80
N GLU A 588 -5.79 2.40 -29.94
CA GLU A 588 -6.40 2.50 -31.28
C GLU A 588 -7.22 3.78 -31.49
N ILE A 589 -7.01 4.43 -32.62
CA ILE A 589 -7.94 5.38 -33.21
C ILE A 589 -9.28 4.66 -33.44
N ILE A 590 -10.39 5.29 -33.09
CA ILE A 590 -11.73 4.74 -33.34
C ILE A 590 -11.92 4.48 -34.83
N LYS A 591 -11.82 3.21 -35.24
CA LYS A 591 -11.82 2.84 -36.66
C LYS A 591 -13.22 2.71 -37.27
N THR A 592 -14.24 2.42 -36.45
CA THR A 592 -15.60 2.21 -36.95
C THR A 592 -16.39 3.51 -37.01
N LYS A 593 -17.00 3.79 -38.16
CA LYS A 593 -17.86 4.98 -38.38
C LYS A 593 -18.97 5.07 -37.33
N MET A 594 -19.65 3.94 -37.07
CA MET A 594 -20.76 3.86 -36.11
C MET A 594 -20.37 4.28 -34.69
N LEU A 595 -19.16 3.89 -34.23
CA LEU A 595 -18.67 4.27 -32.90
C LEU A 595 -18.25 5.74 -32.85
N ARG A 596 -17.69 6.27 -33.95
CA ARG A 596 -17.35 7.69 -34.07
C ARG A 596 -18.60 8.56 -34.01
N ASP A 597 -19.62 8.20 -34.79
CA ASP A 597 -20.89 8.93 -34.85
C ASP A 597 -21.55 8.92 -33.45
N ALA A 598 -21.61 7.76 -32.79
CA ALA A 598 -22.14 7.65 -31.41
C ALA A 598 -21.37 8.49 -30.38
N VAL A 599 -20.03 8.49 -30.42
CA VAL A 599 -19.22 9.34 -29.53
C VAL A 599 -19.45 10.83 -29.81
N GLN A 600 -19.59 11.21 -31.09
CA GLN A 600 -19.83 12.60 -31.49
C GLN A 600 -21.22 13.10 -31.08
N ASP A 601 -22.24 12.22 -31.14
CA ASP A 601 -23.58 12.51 -30.65
C ASP A 601 -23.61 12.70 -29.13
N MET A 602 -22.82 11.90 -28.40
CA MET A 602 -22.75 11.95 -26.93
C MET A 602 -21.86 13.09 -26.42
N LEU A 603 -20.86 13.52 -27.17
CA LEU A 603 -19.90 14.58 -26.83
C LEU A 603 -19.87 15.65 -27.92
N PRO A 604 -20.95 16.45 -28.07
CA PRO A 604 -21.01 17.51 -29.08
C PRO A 604 -19.92 18.58 -28.79
N GLY A 605 -19.12 18.88 -29.79
CA GLY A 605 -18.06 19.87 -29.71
C GLY A 605 -16.63 19.32 -29.57
N VAL A 606 -16.48 18.00 -29.38
CA VAL A 606 -15.15 17.37 -29.37
C VAL A 606 -14.77 16.91 -30.78
N HIS A 607 -13.60 17.31 -31.25
CA HIS A 607 -13.10 16.87 -32.55
C HIS A 607 -12.59 15.42 -32.47
N LEU A 608 -13.07 14.55 -33.35
CA LEU A 608 -12.72 13.13 -33.39
C LEU A 608 -11.23 12.81 -33.50
N LYS A 609 -10.45 13.73 -34.08
CA LYS A 609 -8.97 13.60 -34.16
C LYS A 609 -8.27 13.73 -32.80
N ASP A 610 -8.95 14.31 -31.82
CA ASP A 610 -8.44 14.54 -30.48
C ASP A 610 -8.89 13.44 -29.50
N ILE A 611 -9.52 12.39 -30.00
CA ILE A 611 -10.06 11.27 -29.21
C ILE A 611 -9.17 10.03 -29.36
N SER A 612 -8.74 9.46 -28.26
CA SER A 612 -8.07 8.16 -28.17
C SER A 612 -8.93 7.15 -27.40
N VAL A 613 -8.85 5.88 -27.75
CA VAL A 613 -9.46 4.82 -26.96
C VAL A 613 -8.50 4.36 -25.89
N ILE A 614 -8.99 4.35 -24.66
CA ILE A 614 -8.22 3.96 -23.47
C ILE A 614 -8.68 2.55 -23.07
N THR A 615 -7.73 1.65 -22.81
CA THR A 615 -8.03 0.26 -22.45
C THR A 615 -8.37 0.07 -20.98
N GLN A 616 -7.87 0.94 -20.11
CA GLN A 616 -8.12 0.89 -18.67
C GLN A 616 -8.09 2.29 -18.08
N VAL A 617 -8.91 2.52 -17.06
CA VAL A 617 -9.02 3.78 -16.32
C VAL A 617 -8.76 3.55 -14.85
N ALA A 618 -7.98 4.42 -14.23
CA ALA A 618 -7.86 4.44 -12.78
C ALA A 618 -9.16 4.94 -12.15
N CYS A 619 -9.65 4.24 -11.15
CA CYS A 619 -10.75 4.66 -10.29
C CYS A 619 -10.31 4.66 -8.83
N VAL A 620 -11.15 5.14 -7.93
CA VAL A 620 -10.87 5.00 -6.50
C VAL A 620 -10.74 3.52 -6.19
N GLY A 621 -9.57 3.14 -5.68
CA GLY A 621 -9.28 1.75 -5.32
C GLY A 621 -8.89 0.80 -6.46
N GLY A 622 -8.65 1.27 -7.70
CA GLY A 622 -8.16 0.35 -8.71
C GLY A 622 -8.25 0.80 -10.15
N ARG A 623 -8.36 -0.16 -11.04
CA ARG A 623 -8.44 0.04 -12.49
C ARG A 623 -9.65 -0.66 -13.05
N ALA A 624 -10.42 0.06 -13.83
CA ALA A 624 -11.55 -0.47 -14.57
C ALA A 624 -11.21 -0.63 -16.05
N MET A 625 -11.73 -1.69 -16.64
CA MET A 625 -11.53 -2.04 -18.06
C MET A 625 -12.87 -2.22 -18.73
N ARG A 626 -12.88 -2.21 -20.05
CA ARG A 626 -14.09 -2.50 -20.81
C ARG A 626 -14.74 -3.82 -20.35
N ASN A 627 -16.04 -3.81 -20.19
CA ASN A 627 -16.93 -4.87 -19.68
C ASN A 627 -16.80 -5.14 -18.16
N ASP A 628 -16.03 -4.33 -17.42
CA ASP A 628 -16.13 -4.37 -15.97
C ASP A 628 -17.41 -3.65 -15.52
N VAL A 629 -18.00 -4.12 -14.44
CA VAL A 629 -19.09 -3.43 -13.75
C VAL A 629 -18.47 -2.43 -12.78
N VAL A 630 -18.90 -1.18 -12.85
CA VAL A 630 -18.35 -0.07 -12.08
C VAL A 630 -19.41 0.71 -11.36
N SER A 631 -19.06 1.28 -10.22
CA SER A 631 -19.85 2.33 -9.57
C SER A 631 -19.30 3.71 -9.95
N PHE A 632 -20.20 4.67 -10.09
CA PHE A 632 -19.86 6.04 -10.46
C PHE A 632 -20.95 7.00 -10.01
N ILE A 633 -20.61 8.29 -9.91
CA ILE A 633 -21.59 9.35 -9.61
C ILE A 633 -22.16 9.87 -10.93
N TYR A 634 -23.47 9.85 -11.05
CA TYR A 634 -24.25 10.41 -12.16
C TYR A 634 -25.40 11.25 -11.60
N ASP A 635 -25.47 12.51 -12.01
CA ASP A 635 -26.44 13.49 -11.49
C ASP A 635 -26.47 13.55 -9.92
N GLY A 636 -25.30 13.46 -9.28
CA GLY A 636 -25.18 13.47 -7.82
C GLY A 636 -25.61 12.18 -7.11
N VAL A 637 -25.97 11.13 -7.88
CA VAL A 637 -26.42 9.85 -7.32
C VAL A 637 -25.41 8.75 -7.66
N MET A 638 -25.15 7.86 -6.69
CA MET A 638 -24.36 6.66 -6.91
C MET A 638 -25.09 5.71 -7.85
N CYS A 639 -24.47 5.41 -8.98
CA CYS A 639 -24.99 4.50 -10.00
C CYS A 639 -24.02 3.35 -10.22
N VAL A 640 -24.54 2.24 -10.75
CA VAL A 640 -23.73 1.06 -11.12
C VAL A 640 -24.06 0.68 -12.57
N GLY A 641 -23.03 0.37 -13.35
CA GLY A 641 -23.20 -0.01 -14.74
C GLY A 641 -21.98 -0.70 -15.33
N GLU A 642 -22.14 -1.25 -16.52
CA GLU A 642 -21.06 -1.91 -17.28
C GLU A 642 -20.29 -0.87 -18.11
N MET A 643 -18.97 -0.87 -18.02
CA MET A 643 -18.11 -0.01 -18.80
C MET A 643 -18.03 -0.50 -20.25
N LEU A 644 -18.59 0.26 -21.19
CA LEU A 644 -18.61 -0.09 -22.61
C LEU A 644 -17.35 0.39 -23.34
N LEU A 645 -16.91 1.62 -23.04
CA LEU A 645 -15.82 2.27 -23.73
C LEU A 645 -15.22 3.34 -22.84
N THR A 646 -13.91 3.49 -22.90
CA THR A 646 -13.22 4.63 -22.31
C THR A 646 -12.49 5.39 -23.40
N ILE A 647 -12.65 6.69 -23.41
CA ILE A 647 -12.00 7.61 -24.35
C ILE A 647 -11.20 8.65 -23.60
N GLY A 648 -10.00 8.93 -24.09
CA GLY A 648 -9.20 10.08 -23.70
C GLY A 648 -9.42 11.19 -24.71
N ILE A 649 -9.75 12.37 -24.21
CA ILE A 649 -9.85 13.57 -25.03
C ILE A 649 -8.54 14.33 -24.83
N HIS A 650 -7.79 14.49 -25.90
CA HIS A 650 -6.56 15.29 -25.92
C HIS A 650 -6.91 16.76 -26.10
N ASP A 651 -7.54 17.32 -25.11
CA ASP A 651 -7.66 18.75 -24.90
C ASP A 651 -6.52 19.21 -23.97
N ASN A 652 -6.28 20.51 -23.86
CA ASN A 652 -5.26 21.10 -22.98
C ASN A 652 -5.34 20.66 -21.50
N ASN A 653 -6.41 19.98 -21.09
CA ASN A 653 -6.68 19.48 -19.75
C ASN A 653 -6.55 17.96 -19.56
N CYS A 654 -6.21 17.17 -20.57
CA CYS A 654 -6.05 15.70 -20.48
C CYS A 654 -7.17 14.99 -19.70
N SER A 655 -8.43 15.30 -19.96
CA SER A 655 -9.57 14.64 -19.32
C SER A 655 -9.88 13.30 -19.97
N SER A 656 -10.17 12.27 -19.18
CA SER A 656 -10.69 11.00 -19.67
C SER A 656 -12.19 10.88 -19.40
N TYR A 657 -12.89 10.27 -20.33
CA TYR A 657 -14.32 10.03 -20.24
C TYR A 657 -14.60 8.55 -20.46
N SER A 658 -15.48 7.99 -19.64
CA SER A 658 -15.93 6.61 -19.77
C SER A 658 -17.38 6.59 -20.19
N ILE A 659 -17.70 5.80 -21.21
CA ILE A 659 -19.07 5.52 -21.62
C ILE A 659 -19.51 4.25 -20.91
N ILE A 660 -20.55 4.36 -20.12
CA ILE A 660 -21.02 3.32 -19.23
C ILE A 660 -22.47 3.00 -19.58
N ALA A 661 -22.80 1.72 -19.76
CA ALA A 661 -24.17 1.29 -19.80
C ALA A 661 -24.74 1.32 -18.39
N LEU A 662 -25.63 2.23 -18.13
CA LEU A 662 -26.32 2.30 -16.86
C LEU A 662 -27.46 1.28 -16.87
N TRP A 663 -27.24 0.14 -16.24
CA TRP A 663 -28.35 -0.70 -15.82
C TRP A 663 -28.96 -0.04 -14.59
N ARG A 664 -30.30 0.01 -14.52
CA ARG A 664 -30.97 0.53 -13.33
C ARG A 664 -30.78 -0.42 -12.16
N PHE A 665 -29.62 -0.34 -11.54
CA PHE A 665 -29.37 -1.06 -10.30
C PHE A 665 -30.03 -0.29 -9.15
N LYS A 666 -30.91 -0.98 -8.45
CA LYS A 666 -31.51 -0.48 -7.22
C LYS A 666 -30.84 -1.15 -6.04
N SER A 667 -30.55 -0.37 -5.01
CA SER A 667 -30.09 -0.91 -3.73
C SER A 667 -31.19 -1.79 -3.12
N LYS A 668 -30.84 -3.00 -2.70
CA LYS A 668 -31.76 -3.88 -2.00
C LYS A 668 -31.85 -3.45 -0.54
N ASN A 669 -33.01 -2.95 -0.13
CA ASN A 669 -33.27 -2.50 1.24
C ASN A 669 -32.33 -1.40 1.76
N GLY A 670 -31.85 -0.51 0.87
CA GLY A 670 -30.88 0.52 1.25
C GLY A 670 -29.46 -0.03 1.52
N SER A 671 -29.22 -1.31 1.26
CA SER A 671 -27.90 -1.93 1.43
C SER A 671 -26.93 -1.46 0.35
N TRP A 672 -25.77 -0.97 0.76
CA TRP A 672 -24.68 -0.64 -0.15
C TRP A 672 -23.96 -1.89 -0.71
N LEU A 673 -24.27 -3.08 -0.19
CA LEU A 673 -23.69 -4.38 -0.61
C LEU A 673 -24.45 -5.05 -1.75
N ASP A 674 -25.75 -4.79 -1.85
CA ASP A 674 -26.64 -5.51 -2.75
C ASP A 674 -27.35 -4.56 -3.70
N PHE A 675 -27.00 -4.67 -4.96
CA PHE A 675 -27.69 -4.02 -6.05
C PHE A 675 -28.34 -5.07 -6.94
N TYR A 676 -29.49 -4.76 -7.51
CA TYR A 676 -30.19 -5.63 -8.45
C TYR A 676 -30.76 -4.82 -9.61
N THR A 677 -30.89 -5.44 -10.77
CA THR A 677 -31.62 -4.87 -11.91
C THR A 677 -33.09 -5.20 -11.81
N ASP A 678 -33.95 -4.26 -12.14
CA ASP A 678 -35.39 -4.47 -12.21
C ASP A 678 -35.89 -4.82 -13.62
N GLY A 679 -34.98 -5.12 -14.55
CA GLY A 679 -35.32 -5.41 -15.95
C GLY A 679 -35.73 -4.17 -16.77
N GLY A 680 -35.53 -2.97 -16.24
CA GLY A 680 -35.79 -1.70 -16.93
C GLY A 680 -34.87 -1.43 -18.13
N GLU A 681 -35.15 -0.36 -18.87
CA GLU A 681 -34.32 0.06 -20.00
C GLU A 681 -32.88 0.38 -19.57
N THR A 682 -31.94 -0.05 -20.40
CA THR A 682 -30.53 0.31 -20.25
C THR A 682 -30.32 1.74 -20.74
N ILE A 683 -29.82 2.60 -19.90
CA ILE A 683 -29.47 3.98 -20.23
C ILE A 683 -27.95 4.03 -20.42
N MET A 684 -27.45 4.76 -21.41
CA MET A 684 -26.04 5.07 -21.55
C MET A 684 -25.73 6.38 -20.82
N ALA A 685 -24.73 6.34 -19.97
CA ALA A 685 -24.21 7.49 -19.25
C ALA A 685 -22.77 7.77 -19.64
N ILE A 686 -22.38 9.04 -19.60
CA ILE A 686 -20.97 9.46 -19.70
C ILE A 686 -20.50 9.84 -18.31
N ALA A 687 -19.40 9.25 -17.90
CA ALA A 687 -18.76 9.54 -16.63
C ALA A 687 -17.32 10.02 -16.87
N THR A 688 -16.86 10.97 -16.07
CA THR A 688 -15.44 11.31 -16.00
C THR A 688 -14.71 10.32 -15.10
N ASP A 689 -13.41 10.21 -15.25
CA ASP A 689 -12.59 9.38 -14.36
C ASP A 689 -12.71 9.82 -12.88
N GLU A 690 -12.97 11.11 -12.62
CA GLU A 690 -13.21 11.65 -11.27
C GLU A 690 -14.53 11.17 -10.64
N SER A 691 -15.51 10.81 -11.46
CA SER A 691 -16.79 10.29 -10.99
C SER A 691 -16.78 8.79 -10.73
N LEU A 692 -15.78 8.04 -11.24
CA LEU A 692 -15.63 6.60 -11.02
C LEU A 692 -15.25 6.32 -9.56
N ARG A 693 -15.94 5.35 -8.93
CA ARG A 693 -15.75 5.00 -7.53
C ARG A 693 -15.13 3.63 -7.30
N GLY A 694 -15.44 2.64 -8.09
CA GLY A 694 -14.87 1.30 -7.92
C GLY A 694 -15.34 0.30 -8.96
N VAL A 695 -14.73 -0.87 -8.98
CA VAL A 695 -15.16 -2.02 -9.79
C VAL A 695 -15.88 -3.03 -8.91
N HIS A 696 -16.74 -3.84 -9.52
CA HIS A 696 -17.61 -4.78 -8.82
C HIS A 696 -17.44 -6.21 -9.35
N ILE A 697 -17.56 -7.17 -8.44
CA ILE A 697 -17.94 -8.54 -8.82
C ILE A 697 -19.46 -8.63 -8.93
N HIS A 698 -19.95 -9.45 -9.81
CA HIS A 698 -21.37 -9.63 -9.97
C HIS A 698 -21.72 -11.10 -10.24
N ARG A 699 -22.96 -11.44 -9.89
CA ARG A 699 -23.55 -12.74 -10.19
C ARG A 699 -24.88 -12.50 -10.89
N MET A 700 -25.00 -13.00 -12.12
CA MET A 700 -26.28 -12.98 -12.84
C MET A 700 -27.17 -14.09 -12.31
N ALA A 701 -28.37 -13.77 -11.91
CA ALA A 701 -29.37 -14.80 -11.62
C ALA A 701 -29.72 -15.60 -12.89
N ARG A 702 -30.22 -16.83 -12.73
CA ARG A 702 -30.51 -17.72 -13.86
C ARG A 702 -31.55 -17.16 -14.85
N ASP A 703 -32.40 -16.26 -14.41
CA ASP A 703 -33.41 -15.56 -15.21
C ASP A 703 -32.88 -14.37 -16.02
N ARG A 704 -31.57 -14.03 -15.87
CA ARG A 704 -30.90 -12.85 -16.43
C ARG A 704 -31.54 -11.51 -16.08
N GLN A 705 -32.50 -11.46 -15.18
CA GLN A 705 -33.22 -10.24 -14.80
C GLN A 705 -32.67 -9.61 -13.49
N THR A 706 -32.04 -10.41 -12.66
CA THR A 706 -31.45 -9.92 -11.39
C THR A 706 -29.95 -10.09 -11.39
N CYS A 707 -29.23 -9.03 -11.08
CA CYS A 707 -27.80 -9.02 -10.89
C CYS A 707 -27.50 -8.56 -9.47
N SER A 708 -26.76 -9.36 -8.71
CA SER A 708 -26.18 -8.92 -7.45
C SER A 708 -24.81 -8.35 -7.73
N VAL A 709 -24.57 -7.12 -7.33
CA VAL A 709 -23.31 -6.42 -7.50
C VAL A 709 -22.72 -6.19 -6.12
N HIS A 710 -21.48 -6.60 -5.94
CA HIS A 710 -20.74 -6.37 -4.70
C HIS A 710 -19.59 -5.42 -4.98
N MET A 711 -19.43 -4.43 -4.13
CA MET A 711 -18.34 -3.49 -4.25
C MET A 711 -17.03 -4.18 -3.86
N LEU A 712 -16.09 -4.15 -4.79
CA LEU A 712 -14.69 -4.49 -4.55
C LEU A 712 -13.87 -3.22 -4.72
N GLU A 713 -13.21 -2.80 -3.68
CA GLU A 713 -12.10 -1.88 -3.86
C GLU A 713 -10.91 -2.68 -4.37
N CYS A 714 -10.45 -2.32 -5.54
CA CYS A 714 -9.24 -2.88 -6.10
C CYS A 714 -8.03 -2.26 -5.44
N SER A 715 -7.44 -2.92 -4.48
CA SER A 715 -6.02 -2.71 -4.18
C SER A 715 -5.20 -3.31 -5.33
N THR A 716 -5.16 -2.62 -6.48
CA THR A 716 -4.30 -3.03 -7.60
C THR A 716 -2.85 -2.70 -7.34
#